data_4e526edf19d0d6d2bca6d61c56fc0deb
#
_entry.id   4e526edf19d0d6d2bca6d61c56fc0deb
#
_cell.length_a   1.000
_cell.length_b   1.000
_cell.length_c   1.000
_cell.angle_alpha   90.00
_cell.angle_beta   90.00
_cell.angle_gamma   90.00
#
_symmetry.space_group_name_H-M   'P 1'
#
loop_
_entity.id
_entity.type
_entity.pdbx_description
1 polymer ?
#
loop_
_entity_poly.entity_id
_entity_poly.type
_entity_poly.pdbx_seq_one_letter_code
_entity_poly.pdbx_strand_id
1 'polypeptide(L)'
;MNKDNYSVQAEHLVGRSEVRVDAFDKVTGRTKYYEDRMPGDALYVRIKHSTIAHGFVKNIDTSCAEKIPGVVKVLTCFDVPDIPFPTAGHPWSMDPGHQDVKDRHLLNRHVRYYGDDVAVVIAENEVAANQGVRALKVEYEELPFVLDVQEAMKDGAPQLHDSCPNNILKHTSIQKGNYAEAIKEPGLIKVEGWYDTPTVQHCHIENHGCFAYEENGRLTVVASTQIPHIIRRVVGQALGRPWADIRIVKPYIGGGFGNKQDALYEPLCAWCCTQVGGRCVRIDCAREETFVSNRVRHAIRFHIVTWLHKDGTLAARKVECFSNQGAYASHGHSIVAKAMGSFPQIYPCDNFEGDAYTVFTNRPAAGAMRGYGMPQASFADDSNIDECARALGMDPMDYRDKVIMPKGFVDGFSKNENYYDSFRMCLEKGAEAIDYRRKVQEYAKDTGPIRRGIGLAAFWYNTAVYPISLETSSNRMQLNLDGTVTMQCGETEIGQGADTAYAQMTAEVIGLKSYRDVHVVSCQDTDITPTGLGAYASRQTYVAGFSIRQTGDLLRKKILEYACEVTRQPIQNMDIVNGNIVRVPDGRVLMSLSELAMTAQYNPVHSEHITAESTYTIRNNAYSFGCTFAEVEVDIPMCRVKLVDMINVHDCGRLINPALAEAQVHGGMSMAIGYGLSEQLLFDPKTGRPLNNNLLDYKLSTFMDHPDLRAEFIQNPEPTSPFGTKALGEPPACSGAPAIRNAIYNATGVAINTIPITPHVLFAEFSRAGLIKDEWTKEEK
;
A
#
# COMPACT_ATOMS: atom_id res chain seq x y z
N MET A 1 -30.69 -10.14 17.07
CA MET A 1 -31.11 -11.11 18.09
C MET A 1 -29.90 -11.54 18.88
N ASN A 2 -29.98 -11.60 20.20
CA ASN A 2 -28.83 -11.92 21.04
C ASN A 2 -28.54 -13.42 20.91
N LYS A 3 -27.38 -13.79 20.38
CA LYS A 3 -26.93 -15.19 20.17
C LYS A 3 -26.71 -15.95 21.50
N ASP A 4 -26.81 -15.25 22.66
CA ASP A 4 -26.48 -15.79 23.98
C ASP A 4 -27.62 -16.61 24.66
N ASN A 5 -28.75 -16.77 23.98
CA ASN A 5 -29.94 -17.41 24.56
C ASN A 5 -30.22 -18.84 24.07
N TYR A 6 -29.24 -19.51 23.42
CA TYR A 6 -29.47 -20.85 22.90
C TYR A 6 -28.83 -21.94 23.78
N SER A 7 -29.45 -23.10 23.86
CA SER A 7 -28.85 -24.31 24.44
C SER A 7 -27.68 -24.85 23.62
N VAL A 8 -27.59 -24.49 22.31
CA VAL A 8 -26.43 -24.69 21.45
C VAL A 8 -25.69 -23.37 21.36
N GLN A 9 -24.55 -23.26 22.01
CA GLN A 9 -23.71 -22.05 21.92
C GLN A 9 -23.17 -21.89 20.50
N ALA A 10 -23.41 -20.72 19.87
CA ALA A 10 -22.81 -20.36 18.60
C ALA A 10 -21.29 -20.18 18.75
N GLU A 11 -20.52 -20.70 17.80
CA GLU A 11 -19.09 -20.45 17.76
C GLU A 11 -18.81 -19.00 17.35
N HIS A 12 -17.95 -18.32 18.10
CA HIS A 12 -17.42 -17.01 17.71
C HIS A 12 -16.11 -17.23 16.98
N LEU A 13 -16.08 -16.93 15.68
CA LEU A 13 -14.93 -17.21 14.82
C LEU A 13 -14.06 -15.96 14.60
N VAL A 14 -14.67 -14.77 14.62
CA VAL A 14 -13.96 -13.50 14.57
C VAL A 14 -13.29 -13.24 15.93
N GLY A 15 -11.99 -12.88 15.88
CA GLY A 15 -11.16 -12.67 17.07
C GLY A 15 -10.28 -13.86 17.44
N ARG A 16 -10.35 -14.96 16.70
CA ARG A 16 -9.49 -16.13 16.90
C ARG A 16 -8.30 -16.12 15.94
N SER A 17 -7.15 -16.58 16.42
CA SER A 17 -5.94 -16.82 15.60
C SER A 17 -6.08 -18.13 14.82
N GLU A 18 -6.83 -18.09 13.75
CA GLU A 18 -7.02 -19.24 12.88
C GLU A 18 -5.87 -19.38 11.85
N VAL A 19 -5.54 -20.61 11.50
CA VAL A 19 -4.51 -20.90 10.50
C VAL A 19 -5.00 -20.44 9.12
N ARG A 20 -4.13 -19.81 8.33
CA ARG A 20 -4.44 -19.37 6.98
C ARG A 20 -5.01 -20.51 6.14
N VAL A 21 -6.08 -20.22 5.38
CA VAL A 21 -6.70 -21.21 4.47
C VAL A 21 -5.74 -21.69 3.38
N ASP A 22 -4.77 -20.86 3.00
CA ASP A 22 -3.79 -21.10 1.95
C ASP A 22 -2.40 -21.53 2.49
N ALA A 23 -2.22 -21.67 3.81
CA ALA A 23 -0.92 -21.91 4.43
C ALA A 23 -0.30 -23.23 3.96
N PHE A 24 -1.07 -24.32 3.97
CA PHE A 24 -0.56 -25.66 3.62
C PHE A 24 -0.08 -25.71 2.16
N ASP A 25 -0.87 -25.16 1.23
CA ASP A 25 -0.52 -25.18 -0.18
C ASP A 25 0.69 -24.29 -0.48
N LYS A 26 0.84 -23.17 0.24
CA LYS A 26 2.02 -22.29 0.13
C LYS A 26 3.29 -22.97 0.61
N VAL A 27 3.29 -23.56 1.81
CA VAL A 27 4.51 -24.19 2.38
C VAL A 27 4.89 -25.50 1.70
N THR A 28 3.96 -26.14 0.98
CA THR A 28 4.20 -27.36 0.21
C THR A 28 4.43 -27.12 -1.28
N GLY A 29 4.40 -25.85 -1.75
CA GLY A 29 4.60 -25.50 -3.15
C GLY A 29 3.42 -25.85 -4.08
N ARG A 30 2.22 -26.09 -3.54
CA ARG A 30 1.01 -26.42 -4.31
C ARG A 30 0.29 -25.18 -4.82
N THR A 31 0.47 -24.04 -4.15
CA THR A 31 -0.08 -22.76 -4.60
C THR A 31 0.43 -22.39 -6.00
N LYS A 32 -0.48 -21.99 -6.89
CA LYS A 32 -0.16 -21.68 -8.28
C LYS A 32 -0.24 -20.18 -8.54
N TYR A 33 0.91 -19.58 -8.86
CA TYR A 33 1.09 -18.19 -9.27
C TYR A 33 0.90 -18.06 -10.79
N TYR A 34 1.04 -16.86 -11.35
CA TYR A 34 0.80 -16.67 -12.80
C TYR A 34 1.78 -17.48 -13.66
N GLU A 35 3.05 -17.61 -13.26
CA GLU A 35 4.05 -18.40 -13.97
C GLU A 35 3.70 -19.89 -14.01
N ASP A 36 3.13 -20.43 -12.93
CA ASP A 36 2.73 -21.83 -12.84
C ASP A 36 1.51 -22.17 -13.72
N ARG A 37 0.79 -21.16 -14.19
CA ARG A 37 -0.42 -21.30 -15.04
C ARG A 37 -0.13 -21.09 -16.52
N MET A 38 1.09 -20.74 -16.85
CA MET A 38 1.49 -20.37 -18.19
C MET A 38 1.58 -21.59 -19.12
N PRO A 39 1.00 -21.50 -20.35
CA PRO A 39 1.18 -22.53 -21.36
C PRO A 39 2.65 -22.71 -21.74
N GLY A 40 3.08 -23.97 -21.97
CA GLY A 40 4.47 -24.30 -22.28
C GLY A 40 4.94 -23.79 -23.66
N ASP A 41 4.03 -23.40 -24.53
CA ASP A 41 4.27 -22.84 -25.88
C ASP A 41 4.13 -21.32 -25.94
N ALA A 42 4.03 -20.64 -24.79
CA ALA A 42 3.95 -19.20 -24.71
C ALA A 42 5.23 -18.54 -25.26
N LEU A 43 5.03 -17.56 -26.14
CA LEU A 43 6.14 -16.77 -26.69
C LEU A 43 6.68 -15.80 -25.64
N TYR A 44 7.99 -15.64 -25.61
CA TYR A 44 8.68 -14.71 -24.70
C TYR A 44 8.74 -13.31 -25.28
N VAL A 45 8.24 -12.34 -24.52
CA VAL A 45 8.40 -10.92 -24.83
C VAL A 45 9.48 -10.33 -23.92
N ARG A 46 10.50 -9.70 -24.51
CA ARG A 46 11.50 -8.92 -23.78
C ARG A 46 11.48 -7.48 -24.24
N ILE A 47 11.61 -6.57 -23.29
CA ILE A 47 11.48 -5.13 -23.50
C ILE A 47 12.86 -4.53 -23.69
N LYS A 48 13.01 -3.69 -24.71
CA LYS A 48 14.15 -2.79 -24.88
C LYS A 48 13.88 -1.53 -24.10
N HIS A 49 14.61 -1.34 -23.03
CA HIS A 49 14.56 -0.11 -22.25
C HIS A 49 15.52 0.94 -22.81
N SER A 50 15.17 2.20 -22.65
CA SER A 50 16.03 3.35 -22.98
C SER A 50 17.30 3.37 -22.14
N THR A 51 18.38 3.79 -22.77
CA THR A 51 19.70 4.01 -22.14
C THR A 51 20.03 5.49 -21.91
N ILE A 52 19.08 6.38 -22.20
CA ILE A 52 19.18 7.82 -21.94
C ILE A 52 18.09 8.26 -20.96
N ALA A 53 18.31 9.36 -20.28
CA ALA A 53 17.34 9.92 -19.32
C ALA A 53 16.25 10.77 -19.99
N HIS A 54 16.54 11.42 -21.13
CA HIS A 54 15.59 12.30 -21.82
C HIS A 54 15.94 12.44 -23.29
N GLY A 55 14.94 12.39 -24.16
CA GLY A 55 15.14 12.59 -25.59
C GLY A 55 14.09 11.90 -26.46
N PHE A 56 14.36 11.84 -27.75
CA PHE A 56 13.51 11.18 -28.72
C PHE A 56 14.22 10.02 -29.39
N VAL A 57 13.52 8.90 -29.54
CA VAL A 57 13.95 7.82 -30.44
C VAL A 57 13.83 8.31 -31.87
N LYS A 58 14.96 8.39 -32.58
CA LYS A 58 15.03 8.77 -34.00
C LYS A 58 14.83 7.57 -34.91
N ASN A 59 15.50 6.47 -34.58
CA ASN A 59 15.46 5.22 -35.34
C ASN A 59 15.78 4.02 -34.46
N ILE A 60 15.25 2.87 -34.83
CA ILE A 60 15.62 1.56 -34.24
C ILE A 60 15.95 0.60 -35.40
N ASP A 61 17.21 0.20 -35.51
CA ASP A 61 17.62 -0.84 -36.46
C ASP A 61 17.28 -2.22 -35.89
N THR A 62 16.29 -2.87 -36.49
CA THR A 62 15.76 -4.20 -36.10
C THR A 62 16.40 -5.33 -36.91
N SER A 63 17.14 -5.01 -37.97
CA SER A 63 17.57 -5.94 -39.02
C SER A 63 18.40 -7.12 -38.51
N CYS A 64 19.21 -6.91 -37.47
CA CYS A 64 19.97 -7.98 -36.82
C CYS A 64 19.13 -8.83 -35.89
N ALA A 65 18.18 -8.23 -35.17
CA ALA A 65 17.29 -8.93 -34.25
C ALA A 65 16.33 -9.88 -34.97
N GLU A 66 15.79 -9.44 -36.11
CA GLU A 66 14.84 -10.24 -36.92
C GLU A 66 15.49 -11.49 -37.55
N LYS A 67 16.80 -11.51 -37.69
CA LYS A 67 17.55 -12.66 -38.24
C LYS A 67 17.93 -13.71 -37.22
N ILE A 68 17.71 -13.45 -35.93
CA ILE A 68 18.03 -14.39 -34.86
C ILE A 68 17.03 -15.57 -34.90
N PRO A 69 17.52 -16.82 -34.99
CA PRO A 69 16.64 -17.98 -34.98
C PRO A 69 15.75 -18.01 -33.71
N GLY A 70 14.45 -18.19 -33.92
CA GLY A 70 13.46 -18.19 -32.85
C GLY A 70 12.86 -16.81 -32.54
N VAL A 71 13.35 -15.71 -33.13
CA VAL A 71 12.64 -14.43 -33.07
C VAL A 71 11.44 -14.48 -34.02
N VAL A 72 10.26 -14.21 -33.48
CA VAL A 72 8.97 -14.25 -34.20
C VAL A 72 8.62 -12.85 -34.74
N LYS A 73 8.79 -11.82 -33.91
CA LYS A 73 8.46 -10.45 -34.29
C LYS A 73 9.25 -9.44 -33.45
N VAL A 74 9.59 -8.33 -34.08
CA VAL A 74 10.15 -7.16 -33.40
C VAL A 74 9.18 -5.99 -33.59
N LEU A 75 8.88 -5.28 -32.53
CA LEU A 75 7.97 -4.15 -32.53
C LEU A 75 8.63 -2.97 -31.78
N THR A 76 8.42 -1.78 -32.30
CA THR A 76 9.07 -0.56 -31.83
C THR A 76 8.06 0.51 -31.43
N CYS A 77 8.52 1.60 -30.87
CA CYS A 77 7.68 2.76 -30.58
C CYS A 77 7.07 3.43 -31.82
N PHE A 78 7.47 3.01 -33.03
CA PHE A 78 6.89 3.47 -34.30
C PHE A 78 5.73 2.57 -34.77
N ASP A 79 5.54 1.39 -34.17
CA ASP A 79 4.53 0.40 -34.54
C ASP A 79 3.28 0.45 -33.63
N VAL A 80 3.35 1.14 -32.49
CA VAL A 80 2.25 1.20 -31.52
C VAL A 80 1.18 2.20 -31.93
N PRO A 81 -0.08 1.97 -31.57
CA PRO A 81 -1.13 2.97 -31.73
C PRO A 81 -0.82 4.24 -30.94
N ASP A 82 -1.13 5.41 -31.50
CA ASP A 82 -0.99 6.68 -30.79
C ASP A 82 -2.19 6.91 -29.83
N ILE A 83 -2.30 6.05 -28.85
CA ILE A 83 -3.35 6.06 -27.83
C ILE A 83 -2.70 6.21 -26.45
N PRO A 84 -2.73 7.40 -25.86
CA PRO A 84 -2.26 7.58 -24.48
C PRO A 84 -3.25 6.97 -23.50
N PHE A 85 -2.75 6.33 -22.45
CA PHE A 85 -3.56 5.71 -21.40
C PHE A 85 -3.01 6.01 -20.01
N PRO A 86 -3.85 5.95 -18.96
CA PRO A 86 -3.41 6.09 -17.58
C PRO A 86 -2.89 4.75 -17.07
N THR A 87 -1.90 4.76 -16.18
CA THR A 87 -1.46 3.53 -15.52
C THR A 87 -2.03 3.37 -14.12
N ALA A 88 -2.45 4.45 -13.47
CA ALA A 88 -2.95 4.43 -12.10
C ALA A 88 -4.20 3.56 -11.93
N GLY A 89 -4.24 2.84 -10.82
CA GLY A 89 -5.31 1.92 -10.45
C GLY A 89 -6.40 2.57 -9.61
N HIS A 90 -6.85 3.78 -9.94
CA HIS A 90 -7.98 4.38 -9.26
C HIS A 90 -9.33 3.91 -9.84
N PRO A 91 -10.42 3.93 -9.06
CA PRO A 91 -11.76 3.78 -9.58
C PRO A 91 -12.06 4.79 -10.68
N TRP A 92 -12.90 4.43 -11.65
CA TRP A 92 -13.34 5.38 -12.65
C TRP A 92 -14.12 6.52 -12.01
N SER A 93 -13.75 7.77 -12.32
CA SER A 93 -14.50 8.95 -11.92
C SER A 93 -15.43 9.42 -13.03
N MET A 94 -16.67 9.74 -12.68
CA MET A 94 -17.61 10.41 -13.58
C MET A 94 -17.24 11.88 -13.79
N ASP A 95 -16.48 12.48 -12.88
CA ASP A 95 -15.92 13.81 -13.03
C ASP A 95 -14.60 13.75 -13.81
N PRO A 96 -14.51 14.37 -15.00
CA PRO A 96 -13.28 14.39 -15.78
C PRO A 96 -12.08 14.99 -15.04
N GLY A 97 -12.30 15.94 -14.14
CA GLY A 97 -11.24 16.57 -13.32
C GLY A 97 -10.61 15.64 -12.28
N HIS A 98 -11.25 14.49 -12.02
CA HIS A 98 -10.77 13.47 -11.10
C HIS A 98 -10.39 12.16 -11.80
N GLN A 99 -10.31 12.16 -13.14
CA GLN A 99 -9.80 11.00 -13.89
C GLN A 99 -8.28 10.97 -13.87
N ASP A 100 -7.74 9.75 -13.99
CA ASP A 100 -6.29 9.54 -14.06
C ASP A 100 -5.68 10.15 -15.32
N VAL A 101 -4.47 10.68 -15.19
CA VAL A 101 -3.73 11.34 -16.27
C VAL A 101 -3.28 10.29 -17.28
N LYS A 102 -3.60 10.53 -18.56
CA LYS A 102 -3.22 9.68 -19.69
C LYS A 102 -1.90 10.20 -20.28
N ASP A 103 -0.79 9.75 -19.76
CA ASP A 103 0.53 10.26 -20.13
C ASP A 103 1.50 9.17 -20.63
N ARG A 104 1.06 7.91 -20.72
CA ARG A 104 1.87 6.79 -21.18
C ARG A 104 1.32 6.16 -22.47
N HIS A 105 2.23 5.71 -23.35
CA HIS A 105 1.94 4.86 -24.50
C HIS A 105 2.46 3.43 -24.25
N LEU A 106 2.05 2.47 -25.09
CA LEU A 106 2.53 1.08 -25.01
C LEU A 106 4.05 0.99 -25.12
N LEU A 107 4.64 1.75 -26.07
CA LEU A 107 6.07 2.00 -26.21
C LEU A 107 6.26 3.49 -26.46
N ASN A 108 7.27 4.10 -25.88
CA ASN A 108 7.43 5.55 -25.87
C ASN A 108 8.50 6.02 -26.86
N ARG A 109 8.13 6.87 -27.81
CA ARG A 109 9.05 7.56 -28.68
C ARG A 109 9.76 8.72 -27.99
N HIS A 110 9.04 9.45 -27.13
CA HIS A 110 9.61 10.46 -26.25
C HIS A 110 10.04 9.77 -24.96
N VAL A 111 11.32 9.54 -24.81
CA VAL A 111 11.96 8.96 -23.62
C VAL A 111 12.03 10.04 -22.54
N ARG A 112 11.53 9.73 -21.35
CA ARG A 112 11.48 10.66 -20.23
C ARG A 112 12.31 10.23 -19.03
N TYR A 113 12.81 8.99 -19.00
CA TYR A 113 13.73 8.52 -17.96
C TYR A 113 14.59 7.36 -18.47
N TYR A 114 15.70 7.11 -17.78
CA TYR A 114 16.54 5.93 -18.04
C TYR A 114 15.76 4.66 -17.67
N GLY A 115 15.43 3.84 -18.66
CA GLY A 115 14.60 2.66 -18.45
C GLY A 115 13.20 2.73 -19.06
N ASP A 116 12.88 3.79 -19.82
CA ASP A 116 11.61 3.90 -20.53
C ASP A 116 11.49 2.86 -21.66
N ASP A 117 10.30 2.34 -21.92
CA ASP A 117 10.07 1.24 -22.86
C ASP A 117 10.03 1.75 -24.30
N VAL A 118 10.94 1.28 -25.19
CA VAL A 118 11.06 1.79 -26.57
C VAL A 118 10.82 0.74 -27.66
N ALA A 119 11.03 -0.55 -27.36
CA ALA A 119 10.78 -1.64 -28.29
C ALA A 119 10.56 -2.96 -27.54
N VAL A 120 10.02 -3.97 -28.25
CA VAL A 120 9.89 -5.34 -27.74
C VAL A 120 10.35 -6.34 -28.80
N VAL A 121 10.89 -7.47 -28.33
CA VAL A 121 11.18 -8.65 -29.15
C VAL A 121 10.31 -9.80 -28.64
N ILE A 122 9.58 -10.42 -29.56
CA ILE A 122 8.74 -11.61 -29.32
C ILE A 122 9.46 -12.80 -29.93
N ALA A 123 9.73 -13.85 -29.15
CA ALA A 123 10.48 -15.00 -29.59
C ALA A 123 9.93 -16.32 -29.01
N GLU A 124 10.29 -17.44 -29.61
CA GLU A 124 9.86 -18.79 -29.19
C GLU A 124 10.50 -19.25 -27.86
N ASN A 125 11.60 -18.62 -27.48
CA ASN A 125 12.30 -18.93 -26.23
C ASN A 125 13.00 -17.70 -25.68
N GLU A 126 13.33 -17.78 -24.40
CA GLU A 126 13.93 -16.69 -23.64
C GLU A 126 15.30 -16.25 -24.19
N VAL A 127 16.12 -17.22 -24.64
CA VAL A 127 17.47 -16.93 -25.18
C VAL A 127 17.37 -16.09 -26.44
N ALA A 128 16.50 -16.47 -27.37
CA ALA A 128 16.27 -15.74 -28.62
C ALA A 128 15.72 -14.34 -28.33
N ALA A 129 14.76 -14.19 -27.40
CA ALA A 129 14.22 -12.90 -27.00
C ALA A 129 15.30 -11.97 -26.43
N ASN A 130 16.13 -12.46 -25.51
CA ASN A 130 17.23 -11.70 -24.92
C ASN A 130 18.32 -11.32 -25.95
N GLN A 131 18.67 -12.23 -26.84
CA GLN A 131 19.61 -11.95 -27.93
C GLN A 131 19.04 -10.89 -28.88
N GLY A 132 17.75 -11.00 -29.22
CA GLY A 132 17.02 -10.03 -30.03
C GLY A 132 17.08 -8.62 -29.45
N VAL A 133 16.74 -8.46 -28.18
CA VAL A 133 16.79 -7.14 -27.48
C VAL A 133 18.20 -6.55 -27.50
N ARG A 134 19.25 -7.38 -27.30
CA ARG A 134 20.64 -6.92 -27.34
C ARG A 134 21.09 -6.51 -28.75
N ALA A 135 20.52 -7.12 -29.77
CA ALA A 135 20.86 -6.80 -31.18
C ALA A 135 20.16 -5.52 -31.67
N LEU A 136 19.14 -5.01 -31.01
CA LEU A 136 18.51 -3.75 -31.37
C LEU A 136 19.46 -2.57 -31.15
N LYS A 137 19.62 -1.75 -32.19
CA LYS A 137 20.38 -0.51 -32.13
C LYS A 137 19.44 0.68 -32.16
N VAL A 138 19.39 1.42 -31.07
CA VAL A 138 18.55 2.59 -30.93
C VAL A 138 19.35 3.85 -31.10
N GLU A 139 18.90 4.73 -31.99
CA GLU A 139 19.46 6.05 -32.21
C GLU A 139 18.59 7.08 -31.53
N TYR A 140 19.18 7.90 -30.66
CA TYR A 140 18.49 8.91 -29.91
C TYR A 140 18.88 10.32 -30.31
N GLU A 141 17.95 11.24 -30.21
CA GLU A 141 18.20 12.67 -30.04
C GLU A 141 18.11 12.98 -28.54
N GLU A 142 19.27 13.13 -27.91
CA GLU A 142 19.33 13.40 -26.48
C GLU A 142 18.95 14.84 -26.16
N LEU A 143 18.20 15.03 -25.08
CA LEU A 143 17.80 16.32 -24.53
C LEU A 143 18.37 16.50 -23.13
N PRO A 144 18.53 17.75 -22.67
CA PRO A 144 18.81 18.01 -21.26
C PRO A 144 17.78 17.35 -20.33
N PHE A 145 18.21 16.92 -19.15
CA PHE A 145 17.35 16.26 -18.18
C PHE A 145 17.54 16.85 -16.78
N VAL A 146 16.56 16.61 -15.90
CA VAL A 146 16.53 17.08 -14.52
C VAL A 146 16.08 15.97 -13.56
N LEU A 147 16.83 15.76 -12.48
CA LEU A 147 16.57 14.73 -11.48
C LEU A 147 16.09 15.33 -10.13
N ASP A 148 16.40 16.59 -9.85
CA ASP A 148 16.01 17.27 -8.64
C ASP A 148 14.67 17.97 -8.80
N VAL A 149 13.80 17.85 -7.79
CA VAL A 149 12.44 18.37 -7.83
C VAL A 149 12.39 19.90 -7.86
N GLN A 150 13.25 20.58 -7.09
CA GLN A 150 13.26 22.04 -7.03
C GLN A 150 13.90 22.65 -8.27
N GLU A 151 14.93 22.00 -8.83
CA GLU A 151 15.52 22.40 -10.12
C GLU A 151 14.53 22.24 -11.28
N ALA A 152 13.68 21.17 -11.24
CA ALA A 152 12.67 20.93 -12.25
C ALA A 152 11.56 22.01 -12.30
N MET A 153 11.33 22.68 -11.20
CA MET A 153 10.31 23.76 -11.09
C MET A 153 10.80 25.12 -11.58
N LYS A 154 12.11 25.30 -11.83
CA LYS A 154 12.67 26.57 -12.24
C LYS A 154 12.29 26.93 -13.68
N ASP A 155 12.17 28.21 -13.95
CA ASP A 155 12.01 28.71 -15.32
C ASP A 155 13.19 28.26 -16.20
N GLY A 156 12.88 27.71 -17.38
CA GLY A 156 13.87 27.19 -18.32
C GLY A 156 14.39 25.78 -18.00
N ALA A 157 13.88 25.11 -16.97
CA ALA A 157 14.19 23.71 -16.74
C ALA A 157 13.73 22.81 -17.92
N PRO A 158 14.38 21.66 -18.15
CA PRO A 158 13.92 20.70 -19.15
C PRO A 158 12.45 20.31 -18.91
N GLN A 159 11.60 20.49 -19.91
CA GLN A 159 10.15 20.23 -19.84
C GLN A 159 9.87 18.77 -20.22
N LEU A 160 9.20 18.02 -19.33
CA LEU A 160 8.87 16.61 -19.56
C LEU A 160 7.53 16.40 -20.25
N HIS A 161 6.53 17.21 -19.87
CA HIS A 161 5.16 17.15 -20.42
C HIS A 161 4.68 18.56 -20.76
N ASP A 162 4.31 18.79 -21.99
CA ASP A 162 3.90 20.14 -22.48
C ASP A 162 2.68 20.68 -21.73
N SER A 163 1.83 19.79 -21.22
CA SER A 163 0.63 20.15 -20.45
C SER A 163 0.91 20.60 -19.01
N CYS A 164 2.15 20.47 -18.53
CA CYS A 164 2.52 20.73 -17.13
C CYS A 164 3.63 21.78 -17.01
N PRO A 165 3.31 23.08 -17.11
CA PRO A 165 4.30 24.15 -16.98
C PRO A 165 5.17 23.98 -15.72
N ASN A 166 6.46 24.26 -15.83
CA ASN A 166 7.45 24.08 -14.76
C ASN A 166 7.44 22.65 -14.16
N ASN A 167 7.06 21.68 -14.98
CA ASN A 167 6.95 20.26 -14.60
C ASN A 167 5.97 19.97 -13.43
N ILE A 168 5.08 20.91 -13.08
CA ILE A 168 4.13 20.75 -11.97
C ILE A 168 2.91 19.96 -12.47
N LEU A 169 2.81 18.70 -12.06
CA LEU A 169 1.65 17.85 -12.30
C LEU A 169 0.43 18.32 -11.49
N LYS A 170 0.65 18.68 -10.22
CA LYS A 170 -0.41 19.10 -9.30
C LYS A 170 0.16 20.00 -8.22
N HIS A 171 -0.54 21.08 -7.93
CA HIS A 171 -0.40 21.88 -6.73
C HIS A 171 -1.63 21.69 -5.85
N THR A 172 -1.41 21.30 -4.60
CA THR A 172 -2.47 21.15 -3.60
C THR A 172 -2.20 22.16 -2.49
N SER A 173 -3.16 23.02 -2.19
CA SER A 173 -3.08 23.99 -1.11
C SER A 173 -4.17 23.74 -0.07
N ILE A 174 -3.83 23.84 1.20
CA ILE A 174 -4.74 23.73 2.33
C ILE A 174 -4.55 24.96 3.21
N GLN A 175 -5.64 25.66 3.47
CA GLN A 175 -5.66 26.81 4.37
C GLN A 175 -6.72 26.63 5.44
N LYS A 176 -6.37 26.87 6.69
CA LYS A 176 -7.27 26.89 7.84
C LYS A 176 -6.89 28.11 8.70
N GLY A 177 -7.87 28.87 9.15
CA GLY A 177 -7.61 30.08 9.95
C GLY A 177 -6.84 31.17 9.18
N ASN A 178 -5.96 31.87 9.89
CA ASN A 178 -5.13 32.93 9.32
C ASN A 178 -3.70 32.85 9.85
N TYR A 179 -2.85 32.08 9.15
CA TYR A 179 -1.45 31.90 9.51
C TYR A 179 -0.69 33.22 9.64
N ALA A 180 -0.85 34.11 8.64
CA ALA A 180 -0.11 35.37 8.56
C ALA A 180 -0.43 36.35 9.72
N GLU A 181 -1.62 36.25 10.30
CA GLU A 181 -2.01 37.03 11.47
C GLU A 181 -1.54 36.36 12.77
N ALA A 182 -1.73 35.04 12.87
CA ALA A 182 -1.39 34.27 14.07
C ALA A 182 0.10 34.38 14.46
N ILE A 183 0.99 34.40 13.48
CA ILE A 183 2.44 34.51 13.72
C ILE A 183 2.91 35.86 14.22
N LYS A 184 2.06 36.89 14.25
CA LYS A 184 2.38 38.22 14.78
C LYS A 184 2.25 38.30 16.29
N GLU A 185 1.69 37.29 16.93
CA GLU A 185 1.55 37.23 18.37
C GLU A 185 2.92 37.28 19.04
N PRO A 186 3.14 38.19 20.01
CA PRO A 186 4.45 38.33 20.67
C PRO A 186 4.73 37.14 21.61
N GLY A 187 5.99 36.69 21.62
CA GLY A 187 6.47 35.67 22.56
C GLY A 187 6.27 34.23 22.09
N LEU A 188 5.86 34.03 20.85
CA LEU A 188 5.83 32.71 20.23
C LEU A 188 7.24 32.12 20.06
N ILE A 189 7.35 30.80 20.16
CA ILE A 189 8.58 30.04 19.90
C ILE A 189 8.46 29.46 18.50
N LYS A 190 9.44 29.74 17.63
CA LYS A 190 9.50 29.20 16.26
C LYS A 190 10.36 27.95 16.23
N VAL A 191 9.84 26.87 15.65
CA VAL A 191 10.58 25.66 15.31
C VAL A 191 10.47 25.44 13.80
N GLU A 192 11.59 25.34 13.11
CA GLU A 192 11.67 25.27 11.65
C GLU A 192 12.67 24.21 11.22
N GLY A 193 12.30 23.40 10.22
CA GLY A 193 13.18 22.37 9.70
C GLY A 193 12.84 21.94 8.27
N TRP A 194 13.87 21.41 7.61
CA TRP A 194 13.74 20.69 6.35
C TRP A 194 13.89 19.19 6.63
N TYR A 195 13.03 18.38 6.00
CA TYR A 195 12.98 16.93 6.19
C TYR A 195 12.97 16.23 4.83
N ASP A 196 13.95 15.36 4.62
CA ASP A 196 14.16 14.68 3.33
C ASP A 196 13.92 13.18 3.43
N THR A 197 13.12 12.66 2.52
CA THR A 197 12.83 11.22 2.40
C THR A 197 13.26 10.66 1.05
N PRO A 198 13.79 9.41 0.99
CA PRO A 198 14.38 8.84 -0.23
C PRO A 198 13.36 8.24 -1.18
N THR A 199 13.79 8.01 -2.42
CA THR A 199 13.18 7.05 -3.32
C THR A 199 13.55 5.64 -2.87
N VAL A 200 12.55 4.75 -2.68
CA VAL A 200 12.76 3.33 -2.34
C VAL A 200 11.92 2.42 -3.22
N GLN A 201 12.36 1.16 -3.36
CA GLN A 201 11.69 0.13 -4.16
C GLN A 201 10.89 -0.81 -3.25
N HIS A 202 9.77 -1.34 -3.77
CA HIS A 202 8.86 -2.24 -3.04
C HIS A 202 9.48 -3.59 -2.71
N CYS A 203 10.34 -4.09 -3.56
CA CYS A 203 11.06 -5.36 -3.41
C CYS A 203 10.16 -6.57 -3.09
N HIS A 204 8.93 -6.60 -3.66
CA HIS A 204 8.08 -7.80 -3.55
C HIS A 204 8.80 -9.02 -4.14
N ILE A 205 8.61 -10.20 -3.52
CA ILE A 205 9.35 -11.43 -3.88
C ILE A 205 9.00 -11.86 -5.30
N GLU A 206 7.70 -11.97 -5.63
CA GLU A 206 7.22 -12.21 -6.99
C GLU A 206 7.37 -10.93 -7.82
N ASN A 207 8.22 -10.95 -8.85
CA ASN A 207 8.36 -9.84 -9.79
C ASN A 207 7.03 -9.57 -10.53
N HIS A 208 6.94 -8.43 -11.23
CA HIS A 208 5.84 -8.20 -12.14
C HIS A 208 5.88 -9.21 -13.30
N GLY A 209 4.71 -9.67 -13.68
CA GLY A 209 4.58 -10.52 -14.84
C GLY A 209 3.12 -10.80 -15.19
N CYS A 210 2.93 -11.12 -16.45
CA CYS A 210 1.64 -11.50 -17.01
C CYS A 210 1.84 -12.31 -18.30
N PHE A 211 0.81 -13.02 -18.70
CA PHE A 211 0.72 -13.58 -20.03
C PHE A 211 -0.66 -13.30 -20.64
N ALA A 212 -0.73 -13.25 -21.97
CA ALA A 212 -1.96 -12.94 -22.68
C ALA A 212 -2.16 -13.89 -23.85
N TYR A 213 -3.40 -14.26 -24.13
CA TYR A 213 -3.82 -15.06 -25.27
C TYR A 213 -5.21 -14.66 -25.73
N GLU A 214 -5.53 -14.94 -26.99
CA GLU A 214 -6.87 -14.70 -27.54
C GLU A 214 -7.56 -16.03 -27.86
N GLU A 215 -8.76 -16.19 -27.37
CA GLU A 215 -9.59 -17.36 -27.58
C GLU A 215 -11.04 -16.94 -27.80
N ASN A 216 -11.68 -17.51 -28.84
CA ASN A 216 -13.06 -17.20 -29.19
C ASN A 216 -13.35 -15.71 -29.36
N GLY A 217 -12.39 -14.95 -29.89
CA GLY A 217 -12.48 -13.49 -30.07
C GLY A 217 -12.32 -12.69 -28.79
N ARG A 218 -11.97 -13.32 -27.67
CA ARG A 218 -11.73 -12.66 -26.37
C ARG A 218 -10.26 -12.68 -26.00
N LEU A 219 -9.76 -11.53 -25.63
CA LEU A 219 -8.40 -11.34 -25.14
C LEU A 219 -8.35 -11.58 -23.64
N THR A 220 -7.67 -12.64 -23.22
CA THR A 220 -7.47 -12.98 -21.81
C THR A 220 -6.06 -12.58 -21.37
N VAL A 221 -5.96 -11.86 -20.26
CA VAL A 221 -4.69 -11.53 -19.59
C VAL A 221 -4.68 -12.16 -18.21
N VAL A 222 -3.69 -13.00 -17.94
CA VAL A 222 -3.44 -13.57 -16.61
C VAL A 222 -2.30 -12.80 -15.99
N ALA A 223 -2.55 -12.10 -14.88
CA ALA A 223 -1.62 -11.14 -14.33
C ALA A 223 -1.52 -11.18 -12.80
N SER A 224 -0.31 -10.94 -12.31
CA SER A 224 -0.05 -10.67 -10.90
C SER A 224 -0.41 -9.22 -10.57
N THR A 225 -1.70 -8.95 -10.35
CA THR A 225 -2.24 -7.59 -10.14
C THR A 225 -3.11 -7.48 -8.89
N GLN A 226 -3.07 -6.32 -8.22
CA GLN A 226 -3.92 -5.99 -7.07
C GLN A 226 -5.34 -5.56 -7.47
N ILE A 227 -5.59 -5.25 -8.76
CA ILE A 227 -6.74 -4.48 -9.24
C ILE A 227 -7.34 -5.05 -10.54
N PRO A 228 -7.74 -6.34 -10.61
CA PRO A 228 -8.07 -7.00 -11.88
C PRO A 228 -9.17 -6.29 -12.68
N HIS A 229 -10.24 -5.81 -12.04
CA HIS A 229 -11.32 -5.10 -12.74
C HIS A 229 -10.87 -3.75 -13.32
N ILE A 230 -9.93 -3.07 -12.68
CA ILE A 230 -9.37 -1.82 -13.19
C ILE A 230 -8.40 -2.11 -14.34
N ILE A 231 -7.57 -3.16 -14.25
CA ILE A 231 -6.69 -3.61 -15.35
C ILE A 231 -7.53 -3.87 -16.62
N ARG A 232 -8.69 -4.53 -16.50
CA ARG A 232 -9.62 -4.74 -17.63
C ARG A 232 -9.94 -3.42 -18.36
N ARG A 233 -10.27 -2.39 -17.61
CA ARG A 233 -10.54 -1.05 -18.14
C ARG A 233 -9.31 -0.46 -18.84
N VAL A 234 -8.16 -0.46 -18.16
CA VAL A 234 -6.93 0.17 -18.67
C VAL A 234 -6.42 -0.53 -19.93
N VAL A 235 -6.44 -1.86 -19.98
CA VAL A 235 -6.13 -2.63 -21.20
C VAL A 235 -7.07 -2.21 -22.35
N GLY A 236 -8.37 -2.10 -22.07
CA GLY A 236 -9.34 -1.63 -23.07
C GLY A 236 -9.05 -0.23 -23.59
N GLN A 237 -8.69 0.69 -22.69
CA GLN A 237 -8.30 2.06 -23.04
C GLN A 237 -7.03 2.09 -23.88
N ALA A 238 -5.98 1.35 -23.51
CA ALA A 238 -4.70 1.33 -24.21
C ALA A 238 -4.77 0.73 -25.62
N LEU A 239 -5.69 -0.26 -25.81
CA LEU A 239 -5.87 -0.92 -27.10
C LEU A 239 -7.01 -0.32 -27.94
N GLY A 240 -7.81 0.60 -27.39
CA GLY A 240 -9.01 1.10 -28.03
C GLY A 240 -10.09 0.02 -28.26
N ARG A 241 -10.13 -1.03 -27.42
CA ARG A 241 -11.08 -2.16 -27.51
C ARG A 241 -12.19 -2.06 -26.46
N PRO A 242 -13.40 -2.56 -26.75
CA PRO A 242 -14.46 -2.69 -25.75
C PRO A 242 -13.98 -3.51 -24.55
N TRP A 243 -14.33 -3.09 -23.34
CA TRP A 243 -13.92 -3.81 -22.11
C TRP A 243 -14.55 -5.22 -22.04
N ALA A 244 -15.70 -5.43 -22.69
CA ALA A 244 -16.34 -6.74 -22.79
C ALA A 244 -15.49 -7.77 -23.55
N ASP A 245 -14.60 -7.34 -24.45
CA ASP A 245 -13.74 -8.22 -25.22
C ASP A 245 -12.49 -8.66 -24.43
N ILE A 246 -12.33 -8.14 -23.22
CA ILE A 246 -11.16 -8.36 -22.39
C ILE A 246 -11.55 -9.07 -21.10
N ARG A 247 -10.81 -10.11 -20.76
CA ARG A 247 -10.92 -10.88 -19.52
C ARG A 247 -9.60 -10.80 -18.77
N ILE A 248 -9.63 -10.47 -17.49
CA ILE A 248 -8.46 -10.51 -16.61
C ILE A 248 -8.64 -11.63 -15.60
N VAL A 249 -7.62 -12.46 -15.47
CA VAL A 249 -7.54 -13.52 -14.46
C VAL A 249 -6.40 -13.22 -13.52
N LYS A 250 -6.69 -13.12 -12.22
CA LYS A 250 -5.72 -12.89 -11.16
C LYS A 250 -5.53 -14.17 -10.35
N PRO A 251 -4.41 -14.88 -10.48
CA PRO A 251 -4.06 -16.03 -9.62
C PRO A 251 -3.58 -15.56 -8.23
N TYR A 252 -2.94 -16.42 -7.45
CA TYR A 252 -2.23 -16.01 -6.24
C TYR A 252 -1.13 -15.00 -6.58
N ILE A 253 -0.83 -14.11 -5.62
CA ILE A 253 0.16 -13.04 -5.77
C ILE A 253 1.22 -13.17 -4.67
N GLY A 254 2.49 -13.09 -5.07
CA GLY A 254 3.67 -13.13 -4.19
C GLY A 254 4.09 -11.76 -3.65
N GLY A 255 3.12 -10.96 -3.16
CA GLY A 255 3.33 -9.61 -2.67
C GLY A 255 3.16 -8.55 -3.75
N GLY A 256 2.85 -7.32 -3.32
CA GLY A 256 2.66 -6.20 -4.23
C GLY A 256 2.99 -4.87 -3.57
N PHE A 257 2.52 -4.67 -2.34
CA PHE A 257 2.75 -3.47 -1.50
C PHE A 257 2.37 -2.14 -2.17
N GLY A 258 1.52 -2.18 -3.22
CA GLY A 258 1.12 -1.05 -4.03
C GLY A 258 1.74 -1.01 -5.42
N ASN A 259 2.87 -1.67 -5.69
CA ASN A 259 3.50 -1.68 -7.01
C ASN A 259 2.59 -2.30 -8.08
N LYS A 260 1.86 -3.36 -7.74
CA LYS A 260 0.93 -4.05 -8.62
C LYS A 260 -0.48 -3.41 -8.66
N GLN A 261 -0.57 -2.14 -8.25
CA GLN A 261 -1.75 -1.29 -8.35
C GLN A 261 -1.74 -0.37 -9.58
N ASP A 262 -0.70 -0.46 -10.42
CA ASP A 262 -0.61 0.19 -11.72
C ASP A 262 -0.74 -0.85 -12.84
N ALA A 263 -1.30 -0.46 -13.99
CA ALA A 263 -1.29 -1.24 -15.22
C ALA A 263 0.01 -0.98 -15.98
N LEU A 264 1.04 -1.76 -15.74
CA LEU A 264 2.38 -1.51 -16.29
C LEU A 264 2.65 -2.33 -17.55
N TYR A 265 2.50 -3.62 -17.48
CA TYR A 265 2.88 -4.56 -18.52
C TYR A 265 1.69 -5.25 -19.17
N GLU A 266 0.54 -5.28 -18.51
CA GLU A 266 -0.66 -5.95 -18.99
C GLU A 266 -1.16 -5.35 -20.31
N PRO A 267 -1.18 -4.01 -20.52
CA PRO A 267 -1.54 -3.43 -21.81
C PRO A 267 -0.55 -3.80 -22.92
N LEU A 268 0.76 -3.78 -22.64
CA LEU A 268 1.79 -4.12 -23.60
C LEU A 268 1.76 -5.61 -23.96
N CYS A 269 1.61 -6.50 -22.97
CA CYS A 269 1.47 -7.95 -23.18
C CYS A 269 0.23 -8.27 -24.03
N ALA A 270 -0.90 -7.67 -23.69
CA ALA A 270 -2.14 -7.81 -24.43
C ALA A 270 -1.99 -7.36 -25.89
N TRP A 271 -1.34 -6.23 -26.14
CA TRP A 271 -1.06 -5.75 -27.48
C TRP A 271 -0.13 -6.70 -28.24
N CYS A 272 0.98 -7.14 -27.63
CA CYS A 272 1.88 -8.12 -28.23
C CYS A 272 1.17 -9.40 -28.66
N CYS A 273 0.22 -9.89 -27.87
CA CYS A 273 -0.62 -11.04 -28.21
C CYS A 273 -1.38 -10.81 -29.52
N THR A 274 -2.01 -9.65 -29.68
CA THR A 274 -2.74 -9.31 -30.92
C THR A 274 -1.81 -9.26 -32.15
N GLN A 275 -0.54 -8.88 -31.95
CA GLN A 275 0.44 -8.74 -33.03
C GLN A 275 0.98 -10.09 -33.55
N VAL A 276 0.73 -11.18 -32.83
CA VAL A 276 1.13 -12.54 -33.21
C VAL A 276 -0.08 -13.47 -33.47
N GLY A 277 -1.21 -12.87 -33.83
CA GLY A 277 -2.44 -13.60 -34.20
C GLY A 277 -3.14 -14.29 -33.01
N GLY A 278 -3.05 -13.71 -31.82
CA GLY A 278 -3.72 -14.23 -30.62
C GLY A 278 -2.96 -15.37 -29.91
N ARG A 279 -1.76 -15.74 -30.40
CA ARG A 279 -0.90 -16.73 -29.72
C ARG A 279 -0.55 -16.23 -28.32
N CYS A 280 -0.39 -17.19 -27.40
CA CYS A 280 0.02 -16.86 -26.04
C CYS A 280 1.40 -16.19 -26.03
N VAL A 281 1.49 -15.04 -25.35
CA VAL A 281 2.73 -14.30 -25.10
C VAL A 281 2.89 -14.01 -23.61
N ARG A 282 4.12 -13.88 -23.15
CA ARG A 282 4.45 -13.60 -21.73
C ARG A 282 5.43 -12.47 -21.60
N ILE A 283 5.24 -11.64 -20.57
CA ILE A 283 6.21 -10.68 -20.06
C ILE A 283 6.56 -11.08 -18.63
N ASP A 284 7.83 -11.36 -18.36
CA ASP A 284 8.37 -11.63 -17.04
C ASP A 284 9.51 -10.66 -16.78
N CYS A 285 9.32 -9.79 -15.82
CA CYS A 285 10.35 -8.82 -15.45
C CYS A 285 11.45 -9.49 -14.61
N ALA A 286 12.70 -9.29 -14.97
CA ALA A 286 13.81 -9.59 -14.09
C ALA A 286 13.81 -8.67 -12.87
N ARG A 287 14.55 -9.05 -11.82
CA ARG A 287 14.65 -8.22 -10.60
C ARG A 287 15.21 -6.84 -10.92
N GLU A 288 16.23 -6.77 -11.74
CA GLU A 288 16.86 -5.53 -12.18
C GLU A 288 15.92 -4.63 -12.96
N GLU A 289 15.06 -5.22 -13.81
CA GLU A 289 14.01 -4.48 -14.52
C GLU A 289 12.99 -3.86 -13.57
N THR A 290 12.65 -4.54 -12.46
CA THR A 290 11.71 -3.99 -11.46
C THR A 290 12.26 -2.75 -10.77
N PHE A 291 13.57 -2.60 -10.65
CA PHE A 291 14.20 -1.39 -10.10
C PHE A 291 14.24 -0.22 -11.09
N VAL A 292 14.30 -0.52 -12.37
CA VAL A 292 14.50 0.48 -13.42
C VAL A 292 13.17 0.96 -14.01
N SER A 293 12.23 0.06 -14.27
CA SER A 293 11.02 0.36 -15.07
C SER A 293 9.69 0.31 -14.30
N ASN A 294 9.70 -0.18 -13.05
CA ASN A 294 8.50 -0.21 -12.22
C ASN A 294 8.32 1.08 -11.40
N ARG A 295 7.26 1.09 -10.56
CA ARG A 295 6.99 2.18 -9.65
C ARG A 295 7.93 2.16 -8.45
N VAL A 296 8.17 3.35 -7.91
CA VAL A 296 8.98 3.55 -6.70
C VAL A 296 8.18 4.39 -5.69
N ARG A 297 8.58 4.43 -4.41
CA ARG A 297 8.07 5.38 -3.44
C ARG A 297 8.59 6.78 -3.76
N HIS A 298 7.76 7.79 -3.66
CA HIS A 298 8.12 9.19 -3.81
C HIS A 298 9.22 9.60 -2.83
N ALA A 299 10.29 10.20 -3.34
CA ALA A 299 11.14 11.06 -2.55
C ALA A 299 10.39 12.38 -2.33
N ILE A 300 10.28 12.80 -1.08
CA ILE A 300 9.59 14.05 -0.72
C ILE A 300 10.49 14.86 0.21
N ARG A 301 10.63 16.16 -0.11
CA ARG A 301 11.24 17.16 0.74
C ARG A 301 10.15 18.01 1.37
N PHE A 302 10.18 18.15 2.69
CA PHE A 302 9.27 18.99 3.45
C PHE A 302 10.00 20.16 4.08
N HIS A 303 9.39 21.34 4.06
CA HIS A 303 9.75 22.47 4.87
C HIS A 303 8.63 22.74 5.86
N ILE A 304 8.92 22.66 7.16
CA ILE A 304 7.91 22.83 8.21
C ILE A 304 8.31 23.98 9.10
N VAL A 305 7.37 24.90 9.34
CA VAL A 305 7.49 25.98 10.31
C VAL A 305 6.34 25.86 11.30
N THR A 306 6.67 25.62 12.56
CA THR A 306 5.71 25.51 13.66
C THR A 306 5.94 26.64 14.67
N TRP A 307 4.87 27.33 15.01
CA TRP A 307 4.86 28.38 16.03
C TRP A 307 4.10 27.91 17.25
N LEU A 308 4.72 28.06 18.41
CA LEU A 308 4.26 27.53 19.68
C LEU A 308 4.02 28.65 20.69
N HIS A 309 2.95 28.55 21.46
CA HIS A 309 2.84 29.27 22.72
C HIS A 309 3.77 28.66 23.77
N LYS A 310 4.11 29.44 24.78
CA LYS A 310 4.98 28.98 25.89
C LYS A 310 4.41 27.81 26.68
N ASP A 311 3.09 27.66 26.68
CA ASP A 311 2.40 26.52 27.29
C ASP A 311 2.45 25.25 26.43
N GLY A 312 2.98 25.34 25.20
CA GLY A 312 3.14 24.24 24.27
C GLY A 312 1.97 24.04 23.28
N THR A 313 0.93 24.87 23.33
CA THR A 313 -0.15 24.80 22.32
C THR A 313 0.34 25.31 20.96
N LEU A 314 -0.19 24.75 19.88
CA LEU A 314 0.14 25.12 18.51
C LEU A 314 -0.56 26.44 18.14
N ALA A 315 0.21 27.49 17.91
CA ALA A 315 -0.32 28.79 17.48
C ALA A 315 -0.57 28.84 15.96
N ALA A 316 0.43 28.41 15.18
CA ALA A 316 0.33 28.34 13.72
C ALA A 316 1.31 27.33 13.15
N ARG A 317 0.97 26.74 11.99
CA ARG A 317 1.86 25.83 11.25
C ARG A 317 1.84 26.15 9.76
N LYS A 318 3.03 26.11 9.13
CA LYS A 318 3.18 26.15 7.68
C LYS A 318 3.96 24.94 7.21
N VAL A 319 3.49 24.30 6.14
CA VAL A 319 4.12 23.12 5.54
C VAL A 319 4.23 23.31 4.04
N GLU A 320 5.43 23.21 3.50
CA GLU A 320 5.70 23.15 2.08
C GLU A 320 6.21 21.74 1.73
N CYS A 321 5.68 21.14 0.67
CA CYS A 321 5.98 19.78 0.28
C CYS A 321 6.37 19.73 -1.21
N PHE A 322 7.56 19.21 -1.51
CA PHE A 322 8.10 19.05 -2.86
C PHE A 322 8.29 17.57 -3.14
N SER A 323 7.39 17.00 -3.94
CA SER A 323 7.37 15.57 -4.24
C SER A 323 7.91 15.27 -5.61
N ASN A 324 8.93 14.41 -5.67
CA ASN A 324 9.50 13.93 -6.92
C ASN A 324 8.62 12.83 -7.51
N GLN A 325 7.92 13.14 -8.58
CA GLN A 325 7.00 12.23 -9.27
C GLN A 325 7.71 11.25 -10.21
N GLY A 326 8.90 11.60 -10.66
CA GLY A 326 9.51 10.91 -11.79
C GLY A 326 8.81 11.26 -13.12
N ALA A 327 8.93 10.38 -14.11
CA ALA A 327 8.61 10.70 -15.51
C ALA A 327 7.12 10.66 -15.88
N TYR A 328 6.26 9.98 -15.11
CA TYR A 328 4.85 9.75 -15.40
C TYR A 328 3.97 9.92 -14.17
N ALA A 329 2.72 10.32 -14.38
CA ALA A 329 1.80 10.74 -13.31
C ALA A 329 1.44 9.63 -12.31
N SER A 330 1.16 8.40 -12.77
CA SER A 330 0.71 7.33 -11.88
C SER A 330 -0.28 7.83 -10.80
N HIS A 331 -0.03 7.55 -9.53
CA HIS A 331 -0.83 7.98 -8.38
C HIS A 331 -0.37 9.31 -7.73
N GLY A 332 0.65 9.99 -8.28
CA GLY A 332 1.38 11.04 -7.56
C GLY A 332 0.55 12.18 -7.02
N HIS A 333 -0.38 12.69 -7.81
CA HIS A 333 -1.27 13.77 -7.40
C HIS A 333 -2.13 13.43 -6.17
N SER A 334 -2.56 12.19 -6.04
CA SER A 334 -3.38 11.73 -4.91
C SER A 334 -2.54 11.39 -3.68
N ILE A 335 -1.32 10.83 -3.88
CA ILE A 335 -0.40 10.49 -2.79
C ILE A 335 0.04 11.73 -2.04
N VAL A 336 0.41 12.78 -2.77
CA VAL A 336 0.89 14.03 -2.18
C VAL A 336 -0.23 14.80 -1.50
N ALA A 337 -1.43 14.79 -2.07
CA ALA A 337 -2.61 15.37 -1.44
C ALA A 337 -2.96 14.67 -0.11
N LYS A 338 -2.86 13.33 -0.05
CA LYS A 338 -3.05 12.58 1.21
C LYS A 338 -1.98 12.92 2.24
N ALA A 339 -0.71 12.97 1.83
CA ALA A 339 0.40 13.35 2.71
C ALA A 339 0.18 14.75 3.31
N MET A 340 -0.14 15.75 2.48
CA MET A 340 -0.41 17.12 2.95
C MET A 340 -1.64 17.20 3.86
N GLY A 341 -2.71 16.49 3.52
CA GLY A 341 -3.95 16.46 4.30
C GLY A 341 -3.78 15.87 5.71
N SER A 342 -2.69 15.15 5.98
CA SER A 342 -2.45 14.55 7.31
C SER A 342 -2.02 15.57 8.37
N PHE A 343 -1.26 16.58 8.01
CA PHE A 343 -0.68 17.54 8.96
C PHE A 343 -1.71 18.28 9.83
N PRO A 344 -2.80 18.84 9.29
CA PRO A 344 -3.80 19.50 10.12
C PRO A 344 -4.73 18.54 10.89
N GLN A 345 -4.55 17.23 10.74
CA GLN A 345 -5.41 16.24 11.38
C GLN A 345 -4.74 15.58 12.58
N ILE A 346 -3.55 15.01 12.42
CA ILE A 346 -2.88 14.29 13.51
C ILE A 346 -2.53 15.25 14.68
N TYR A 347 -2.04 16.43 14.37
CA TYR A 347 -1.76 17.51 15.32
C TYR A 347 -2.57 18.75 14.93
N PRO A 348 -3.86 18.81 15.33
CA PRO A 348 -4.76 19.88 14.91
C PRO A 348 -4.23 21.26 15.27
N CYS A 349 -4.20 22.15 14.28
CA CYS A 349 -3.83 23.55 14.45
C CYS A 349 -4.89 24.42 13.78
N ASP A 350 -5.29 25.50 14.46
CA ASP A 350 -6.35 26.39 13.94
C ASP A 350 -5.86 27.34 12.87
N ASN A 351 -4.55 27.60 12.83
CA ASN A 351 -3.94 28.43 11.80
C ASN A 351 -2.91 27.60 11.03
N PHE A 352 -3.35 26.99 9.93
CA PHE A 352 -2.56 26.10 9.10
C PHE A 352 -2.50 26.59 7.65
N GLU A 353 -1.30 26.60 7.07
CA GLU A 353 -1.03 26.86 5.67
C GLU A 353 -0.18 25.73 5.11
N GLY A 354 -0.64 25.05 4.07
CA GLY A 354 0.04 23.94 3.44
C GLY A 354 0.05 24.05 1.93
N ASP A 355 1.24 23.92 1.31
CA ASP A 355 1.42 23.89 -0.13
C ASP A 355 2.21 22.65 -0.54
N ALA A 356 1.64 21.83 -1.42
CA ALA A 356 2.26 20.59 -1.88
C ALA A 356 2.34 20.54 -3.41
N TYR A 357 3.55 20.37 -3.90
CA TYR A 357 3.86 20.30 -5.32
C TYR A 357 4.24 18.87 -5.71
N THR A 358 3.53 18.30 -6.68
CA THR A 358 3.88 17.04 -7.34
C THR A 358 4.57 17.39 -8.64
N VAL A 359 5.84 17.02 -8.79
CA VAL A 359 6.70 17.55 -9.86
C VAL A 359 7.33 16.43 -10.67
N PHE A 360 7.20 16.50 -11.99
CA PHE A 360 7.86 15.58 -12.91
C PHE A 360 9.37 15.77 -12.94
N THR A 361 10.10 14.65 -13.01
CA THR A 361 11.56 14.62 -13.22
C THR A 361 11.93 13.42 -14.08
N ASN A 362 13.17 13.37 -14.56
CA ASN A 362 13.67 12.28 -15.40
C ASN A 362 14.11 11.05 -14.56
N ARG A 363 13.30 10.66 -13.55
CA ARG A 363 13.47 9.44 -12.75
C ARG A 363 12.38 8.42 -13.06
N PRO A 364 12.51 7.15 -12.65
CA PRO A 364 11.42 6.20 -12.67
C PRO A 364 10.18 6.78 -12.00
N ALA A 365 9.00 6.52 -12.57
CA ALA A 365 7.78 7.09 -12.06
C ALA A 365 7.48 6.59 -10.64
N ALA A 366 7.21 7.51 -9.74
CA ALA A 366 6.75 7.18 -8.40
C ALA A 366 5.24 6.85 -8.41
N GLY A 367 4.84 5.91 -7.57
CA GLY A 367 3.47 5.42 -7.49
C GLY A 367 3.08 4.97 -6.09
N ALA A 368 2.02 4.17 -6.02
CA ALA A 368 1.54 3.66 -4.75
C ALA A 368 2.58 2.74 -4.09
N MET A 369 2.89 2.98 -2.84
CA MET A 369 3.62 2.06 -1.96
C MET A 369 3.01 2.13 -0.57
N ARG A 370 2.98 0.99 0.14
CA ARG A 370 2.42 0.79 1.48
C ARG A 370 2.52 2.04 2.37
N GLY A 371 1.37 2.61 2.74
CA GLY A 371 1.25 3.88 3.48
C GLY A 371 0.89 5.11 2.64
N TYR A 372 1.09 5.09 1.29
CA TYR A 372 0.56 6.07 0.32
C TYR A 372 0.81 7.54 0.73
N GLY A 373 2.09 7.91 0.93
CA GLY A 373 2.52 9.26 1.35
C GLY A 373 2.63 9.46 2.87
N MET A 374 1.94 8.63 3.67
CA MET A 374 1.97 8.77 5.13
C MET A 374 3.34 8.47 5.76
N PRO A 375 4.15 7.47 5.32
CA PRO A 375 5.49 7.29 5.88
C PRO A 375 6.40 8.50 5.72
N GLN A 376 6.29 9.21 4.59
CA GLN A 376 7.04 10.44 4.34
C GLN A 376 6.53 11.59 5.22
N ALA A 377 5.20 11.81 5.24
CA ALA A 377 4.59 12.85 6.06
C ALA A 377 4.83 12.61 7.56
N SER A 378 4.66 11.37 8.04
CA SER A 378 4.90 11.03 9.45
C SER A 378 6.36 11.24 9.84
N PHE A 379 7.33 10.94 8.94
CA PHE A 379 8.73 11.23 9.20
C PHE A 379 8.95 12.73 9.46
N ALA A 380 8.43 13.58 8.58
CA ALA A 380 8.62 15.03 8.69
C ALA A 380 7.85 15.62 9.87
N ASP A 381 6.57 15.26 10.00
CA ASP A 381 5.67 15.82 11.01
C ASP A 381 6.10 15.43 12.43
N ASP A 382 6.31 14.13 12.65
CA ASP A 382 6.64 13.62 13.98
C ASP A 382 8.07 13.98 14.42
N SER A 383 9.00 14.17 13.47
CA SER A 383 10.31 14.74 13.76
C SER A 383 10.22 16.22 14.19
N ASN A 384 9.38 17.02 13.51
CA ASN A 384 9.15 18.41 13.87
C ASN A 384 8.46 18.54 15.24
N ILE A 385 7.50 17.68 15.55
CA ILE A 385 6.82 17.63 16.86
C ILE A 385 7.80 17.24 17.98
N ASP A 386 8.74 16.32 17.73
CA ASP A 386 9.79 15.99 18.69
C ASP A 386 10.71 17.21 18.97
N GLU A 387 11.07 17.96 17.92
CA GLU A 387 11.84 19.22 18.05
C GLU A 387 11.06 20.30 18.80
N CYS A 388 9.74 20.39 18.59
CA CYS A 388 8.87 21.29 19.36
C CYS A 388 8.88 20.95 20.86
N ALA A 389 8.76 19.67 21.22
CA ALA A 389 8.86 19.23 22.62
C ALA A 389 10.17 19.67 23.27
N ARG A 390 11.28 19.46 22.55
CA ARG A 390 12.61 19.84 23.05
C ARG A 390 12.81 21.35 23.18
N ALA A 391 12.30 22.11 22.21
CA ALA A 391 12.35 23.59 22.29
C ALA A 391 11.59 24.14 23.49
N LEU A 392 10.58 23.41 23.97
CA LEU A 392 9.82 23.74 25.19
C LEU A 392 10.43 23.14 26.46
N GLY A 393 11.45 22.27 26.35
CA GLY A 393 11.97 21.49 27.48
C GLY A 393 10.97 20.47 28.03
N MET A 394 10.00 20.02 27.22
CA MET A 394 9.01 19.03 27.59
C MET A 394 9.47 17.63 27.16
N ASP A 395 9.00 16.61 27.89
CA ASP A 395 9.15 15.23 27.44
C ASP A 395 8.38 15.01 26.13
N PRO A 396 8.99 14.38 25.10
CA PRO A 396 8.34 14.16 23.81
C PRO A 396 7.03 13.38 23.84
N MET A 397 6.85 12.46 24.79
CA MET A 397 5.61 11.72 24.98
C MET A 397 4.52 12.61 25.57
N ASP A 398 4.83 13.38 26.61
CA ASP A 398 3.89 14.28 27.26
C ASP A 398 3.44 15.40 26.33
N TYR A 399 4.36 15.86 25.48
CA TYR A 399 4.03 16.87 24.47
C TYR A 399 3.06 16.33 23.41
N ARG A 400 3.29 15.10 22.90
CA ARG A 400 2.35 14.47 21.96
C ARG A 400 0.98 14.27 22.57
N ASP A 401 0.89 13.78 23.81
CA ASP A 401 -0.39 13.64 24.51
C ASP A 401 -1.18 14.96 24.62
N LYS A 402 -0.45 16.07 24.72
CA LYS A 402 -1.04 17.41 24.80
C LYS A 402 -1.61 17.91 23.47
N VAL A 403 -0.90 17.68 22.34
CA VAL A 403 -1.22 18.35 21.06
C VAL A 403 -1.90 17.45 20.05
N ILE A 404 -2.01 16.15 20.33
CA ILE A 404 -2.59 15.19 19.40
C ILE A 404 -4.11 15.34 19.31
N MET A 405 -4.67 14.89 18.21
CA MET A 405 -6.11 14.85 17.95
C MET A 405 -6.89 14.28 19.14
N PRO A 406 -7.74 15.07 19.81
CA PRO A 406 -8.48 14.60 20.98
C PRO A 406 -9.68 13.72 20.60
N LYS A 407 -10.18 12.96 21.56
CA LYS A 407 -11.51 12.33 21.44
C LYS A 407 -12.59 13.40 21.16
N GLY A 408 -13.52 13.07 20.27
CA GLY A 408 -14.59 13.96 19.81
C GLY A 408 -14.14 14.93 18.69
N PHE A 409 -12.89 14.85 18.23
CA PHE A 409 -12.47 15.60 17.04
C PHE A 409 -13.26 15.10 15.81
N VAL A 410 -13.80 16.05 15.04
CA VAL A 410 -14.50 15.79 13.78
C VAL A 410 -13.73 16.45 12.65
N ASP A 411 -13.30 15.67 11.67
CA ASP A 411 -12.63 16.19 10.48
C ASP A 411 -13.58 17.06 9.63
N GLY A 412 -13.11 18.24 9.28
CA GLY A 412 -13.91 19.22 8.52
C GLY A 412 -14.33 18.75 7.13
N PHE A 413 -13.54 17.87 6.50
CA PHE A 413 -13.75 17.36 5.14
C PHE A 413 -14.52 16.04 5.11
N SER A 414 -13.98 15.00 5.72
CA SER A 414 -14.57 13.65 5.70
C SER A 414 -15.74 13.48 6.66
N LYS A 415 -15.89 14.40 7.64
CA LYS A 415 -16.84 14.30 8.76
C LYS A 415 -16.62 13.09 9.65
N ASN A 416 -15.48 12.44 9.58
CA ASN A 416 -15.10 11.38 10.49
C ASN A 416 -14.92 11.92 11.91
N GLU A 417 -15.34 11.13 12.86
CA GLU A 417 -15.22 11.43 14.30
C GLU A 417 -14.19 10.49 14.95
N ASN A 418 -13.38 11.04 15.83
CA ASN A 418 -12.52 10.26 16.71
C ASN A 418 -13.30 9.86 17.96
N TYR A 419 -13.81 8.63 18.01
CA TYR A 419 -14.70 8.14 19.08
C TYR A 419 -13.99 7.81 20.39
N TYR A 420 -12.66 7.62 20.40
CA TYR A 420 -11.92 7.09 21.55
C TYR A 420 -10.62 7.86 21.79
N ASP A 421 -10.11 7.81 23.03
CA ASP A 421 -8.75 8.24 23.37
C ASP A 421 -7.69 7.18 22.97
N SER A 422 -7.86 6.59 21.79
CA SER A 422 -7.02 5.49 21.29
C SER A 422 -5.55 5.83 21.31
N PHE A 423 -5.22 7.07 21.01
CA PHE A 423 -3.85 7.51 20.93
C PHE A 423 -3.14 7.48 22.28
N ARG A 424 -3.77 8.07 23.30
CA ARG A 424 -3.26 8.03 24.69
C ARG A 424 -3.10 6.60 25.18
N MET A 425 -4.10 5.73 24.91
CA MET A 425 -4.00 4.31 25.25
C MET A 425 -2.83 3.62 24.59
N CYS A 426 -2.53 3.94 23.32
CA CYS A 426 -1.36 3.41 22.61
C CYS A 426 -0.05 3.93 23.25
N LEU A 427 0.04 5.23 23.56
CA LEU A 427 1.21 5.82 24.18
C LEU A 427 1.51 5.20 25.55
N GLU A 428 0.51 5.08 26.40
CA GLU A 428 0.66 4.49 27.74
C GLU A 428 1.11 3.04 27.67
N LYS A 429 0.44 2.23 26.85
CA LYS A 429 0.77 0.81 26.67
C LYS A 429 2.18 0.62 26.10
N GLY A 430 2.55 1.40 25.10
CA GLY A 430 3.88 1.32 24.50
C GLY A 430 4.99 1.77 25.45
N ALA A 431 4.75 2.85 26.19
CA ALA A 431 5.69 3.38 27.18
C ALA A 431 5.94 2.38 28.33
N GLU A 432 4.88 1.70 28.81
CA GLU A 432 5.00 0.63 29.80
C GLU A 432 5.80 -0.56 29.23
N ALA A 433 5.46 -1.02 28.03
CA ALA A 433 6.05 -2.22 27.43
C ALA A 433 7.55 -2.07 27.11
N ILE A 434 8.03 -0.85 26.81
CA ILE A 434 9.47 -0.58 26.53
C ILE A 434 10.20 0.04 27.73
N ASP A 435 9.50 0.31 28.83
CA ASP A 435 10.03 0.99 30.02
C ASP A 435 10.58 2.41 29.70
N TYR A 436 9.78 3.16 28.91
CA TYR A 436 10.17 4.46 28.36
C TYR A 436 10.64 5.45 29.42
N ARG A 437 9.83 5.66 30.46
CA ARG A 437 10.08 6.69 31.49
C ARG A 437 11.41 6.51 32.23
N ARG A 438 11.76 5.26 32.57
CA ARG A 438 13.05 4.94 33.22
C ARG A 438 14.20 5.13 32.23
N LYS A 439 14.08 4.60 31.01
CA LYS A 439 15.14 4.63 30.00
C LYS A 439 15.49 6.05 29.58
N VAL A 440 14.51 6.93 29.40
CA VAL A 440 14.77 8.36 29.10
C VAL A 440 15.67 9.00 30.16
N GLN A 441 15.41 8.75 31.47
CA GLN A 441 16.18 9.32 32.55
C GLN A 441 17.59 8.70 32.69
N GLU A 442 17.69 7.41 32.39
CA GLU A 442 18.96 6.67 32.45
C GLU A 442 19.87 7.11 31.30
N TYR A 443 19.38 7.13 30.07
CA TYR A 443 20.16 7.42 28.87
C TYR A 443 20.54 8.91 28.74
N ALA A 444 19.80 9.80 29.33
CA ALA A 444 20.20 11.24 29.44
C ALA A 444 21.56 11.46 30.10
N LYS A 445 22.11 10.45 30.80
CA LYS A 445 23.42 10.50 31.47
C LYS A 445 24.56 9.99 30.57
N ASP A 446 24.25 9.39 29.42
CA ASP A 446 25.26 8.83 28.52
C ASP A 446 26.04 9.94 27.82
N THR A 447 27.34 10.04 28.07
CA THR A 447 28.23 11.05 27.47
C THR A 447 29.42 10.45 26.72
N GLY A 448 29.54 9.12 26.71
CA GLY A 448 30.62 8.38 26.07
C GLY A 448 30.54 8.34 24.55
N PRO A 449 31.44 7.58 23.90
CA PRO A 449 31.44 7.39 22.45
C PRO A 449 30.27 6.52 21.97
N ILE A 450 29.80 5.57 22.79
CA ILE A 450 28.62 4.76 22.55
C ILE A 450 27.53 5.25 23.49
N ARG A 451 26.36 5.58 22.92
CA ARG A 451 25.22 6.12 23.67
C ARG A 451 23.93 5.39 23.33
N ARG A 452 23.10 5.20 24.34
CA ARG A 452 21.74 4.71 24.15
C ARG A 452 20.74 5.85 24.05
N GLY A 453 19.69 5.62 23.32
CA GLY A 453 18.57 6.55 23.21
C GLY A 453 17.26 5.83 22.96
N ILE A 454 16.19 6.45 23.40
CA ILE A 454 14.84 5.98 23.18
C ILE A 454 14.00 7.09 22.56
N GLY A 455 13.21 6.74 21.57
CA GLY A 455 12.36 7.67 20.84
C GLY A 455 11.01 7.07 20.55
N LEU A 456 10.07 7.92 20.23
CA LEU A 456 8.73 7.52 19.82
C LEU A 456 8.25 8.38 18.67
N ALA A 457 7.28 7.84 17.95
CA ALA A 457 6.56 8.55 16.92
C ALA A 457 5.12 8.05 16.81
N ALA A 458 4.27 8.96 16.44
CA ALA A 458 2.85 8.75 16.29
C ALA A 458 2.45 8.45 14.85
N PHE A 459 1.30 7.81 14.66
CA PHE A 459 0.62 7.78 13.39
C PHE A 459 -0.90 7.75 13.56
N TRP A 460 -1.60 8.27 12.55
CA TRP A 460 -2.97 7.93 12.28
C TRP A 460 -3.12 7.56 10.82
N TYR A 461 -4.21 6.89 10.47
CA TYR A 461 -4.46 6.49 9.11
C TYR A 461 -5.96 6.42 8.81
N ASN A 462 -6.39 7.04 7.70
CA ASN A 462 -7.74 6.88 7.19
C ASN A 462 -7.92 5.50 6.58
N THR A 463 -8.96 4.79 7.00
CA THR A 463 -9.40 3.54 6.39
C THR A 463 -10.15 3.83 5.11
N ALA A 464 -9.71 3.25 3.98
CA ALA A 464 -10.30 3.50 2.66
C ALA A 464 -10.09 4.94 2.13
N VAL A 465 -10.79 5.34 1.06
CA VAL A 465 -10.58 6.61 0.36
C VAL A 465 -11.82 7.51 0.30
N TYR A 466 -12.94 7.11 0.91
CA TYR A 466 -14.12 7.98 1.01
C TYR A 466 -13.79 9.25 1.83
N PRO A 467 -14.26 10.46 1.46
CA PRO A 467 -15.18 10.79 0.37
C PRO A 467 -14.49 11.18 -0.96
N ILE A 468 -13.17 11.02 -1.06
CA ILE A 468 -12.39 11.47 -2.23
C ILE A 468 -12.75 10.65 -3.48
N SER A 469 -13.02 9.35 -3.31
CA SER A 469 -13.31 8.43 -4.40
C SER A 469 -14.41 7.45 -4.01
N LEU A 470 -14.95 6.75 -5.01
CA LEU A 470 -15.89 5.66 -4.82
C LEU A 470 -15.29 4.55 -3.96
N GLU A 471 -16.07 4.06 -2.99
CA GLU A 471 -15.71 2.93 -2.15
C GLU A 471 -16.82 1.90 -2.13
N THR A 472 -16.65 0.85 -2.93
CA THR A 472 -17.60 -0.27 -3.05
C THR A 472 -16.91 -1.60 -2.88
N SER A 473 -17.67 -2.60 -2.45
CA SER A 473 -17.30 -4.02 -2.48
C SER A 473 -18.49 -4.87 -2.82
N SER A 474 -18.28 -5.92 -3.62
CA SER A 474 -19.33 -6.86 -4.01
C SER A 474 -18.95 -8.28 -3.61
N ASN A 475 -19.93 -9.05 -3.17
CA ASN A 475 -19.77 -10.45 -2.80
C ASN A 475 -20.90 -11.28 -3.39
N ARG A 476 -20.54 -12.53 -3.77
CA ARG A 476 -21.50 -13.59 -4.08
C ARG A 476 -21.21 -14.77 -3.16
N MET A 477 -22.26 -15.32 -2.58
CA MET A 477 -22.20 -16.50 -1.73
C MET A 477 -23.25 -17.52 -2.17
N GLN A 478 -22.89 -18.80 -2.12
CA GLN A 478 -23.79 -19.91 -2.41
C GLN A 478 -23.67 -21.00 -1.36
N LEU A 479 -24.78 -21.57 -0.99
CA LEU A 479 -24.84 -22.76 -0.13
C LEU A 479 -24.58 -24.00 -0.99
N ASN A 480 -23.55 -24.77 -0.67
CA ASN A 480 -23.20 -26.03 -1.33
C ASN A 480 -24.02 -27.19 -0.75
N LEU A 481 -24.14 -28.29 -1.50
CA LEU A 481 -24.95 -29.44 -1.12
C LEU A 481 -24.46 -30.14 0.15
N ASP A 482 -23.20 -29.99 0.50
CA ASP A 482 -22.61 -30.52 1.74
C ASP A 482 -22.79 -29.58 2.95
N GLY A 483 -23.48 -28.45 2.78
CA GLY A 483 -23.72 -27.47 3.82
C GLY A 483 -22.59 -26.44 3.98
N THR A 484 -21.52 -26.52 3.19
CA THR A 484 -20.48 -25.50 3.12
C THR A 484 -20.92 -24.30 2.28
N VAL A 485 -20.13 -23.21 2.31
CA VAL A 485 -20.43 -21.99 1.56
C VAL A 485 -19.26 -21.67 0.63
N THR A 486 -19.53 -21.49 -0.67
CA THR A 486 -18.58 -20.89 -1.59
C THR A 486 -18.79 -19.39 -1.63
N MET A 487 -17.69 -18.63 -1.48
CA MET A 487 -17.68 -17.16 -1.51
C MET A 487 -16.79 -16.65 -2.62
N GLN A 488 -17.31 -15.73 -3.44
CA GLN A 488 -16.57 -14.93 -4.40
C GLN A 488 -16.58 -13.48 -3.94
N CYS A 489 -15.39 -12.91 -3.70
CA CYS A 489 -15.21 -11.53 -3.26
C CYS A 489 -14.54 -10.70 -4.36
N GLY A 490 -15.01 -9.48 -4.58
CA GLY A 490 -14.37 -8.53 -5.49
C GLY A 490 -13.02 -7.99 -4.97
N GLU A 491 -12.73 -8.16 -3.68
CA GLU A 491 -11.49 -7.72 -3.04
C GLU A 491 -10.38 -8.78 -3.15
N THR A 492 -9.13 -8.33 -3.21
CA THR A 492 -8.00 -9.13 -3.72
C THR A 492 -7.08 -9.63 -2.61
N GLU A 493 -6.87 -10.94 -2.50
CA GLU A 493 -5.76 -11.54 -1.72
C GLU A 493 -4.44 -11.29 -2.45
N ILE A 494 -3.45 -10.71 -1.74
CA ILE A 494 -2.11 -10.40 -2.25
C ILE A 494 -0.97 -10.94 -1.35
N GLY A 495 -1.30 -11.84 -0.44
CA GLY A 495 -0.41 -12.43 0.55
C GLY A 495 -0.69 -12.02 2.00
N GLN A 496 -1.56 -11.01 2.21
CA GLN A 496 -1.85 -10.44 3.53
C GLN A 496 -2.77 -11.32 4.41
N GLY A 497 -3.46 -12.32 3.85
CA GLY A 497 -4.35 -13.21 4.57
C GLY A 497 -5.83 -12.82 4.55
N ALA A 498 -6.24 -12.02 3.57
CA ALA A 498 -7.62 -11.56 3.41
C ALA A 498 -8.61 -12.72 3.28
N ASP A 499 -8.30 -13.76 2.49
CA ASP A 499 -9.17 -14.90 2.30
C ASP A 499 -9.53 -15.60 3.62
N THR A 500 -8.58 -15.70 4.54
CA THR A 500 -8.83 -16.28 5.88
C THR A 500 -9.73 -15.39 6.72
N ALA A 501 -9.49 -14.08 6.72
CA ALA A 501 -10.33 -13.12 7.42
C ALA A 501 -11.76 -13.11 6.85
N TYR A 502 -11.90 -13.20 5.53
CA TYR A 502 -13.21 -13.28 4.87
C TYR A 502 -13.94 -14.57 5.19
N ALA A 503 -13.24 -15.71 5.25
CA ALA A 503 -13.81 -16.97 5.68
C ALA A 503 -14.33 -16.91 7.12
N GLN A 504 -13.55 -16.32 8.05
CA GLN A 504 -13.99 -16.13 9.45
C GLN A 504 -15.25 -15.24 9.57
N MET A 505 -15.22 -14.07 8.90
CA MET A 505 -16.36 -13.14 8.90
C MET A 505 -17.62 -13.78 8.27
N THR A 506 -17.48 -14.47 7.15
CA THR A 506 -18.60 -15.14 6.45
C THR A 506 -19.20 -16.24 7.31
N ALA A 507 -18.35 -17.10 7.87
CA ALA A 507 -18.80 -18.20 8.73
C ALA A 507 -19.55 -17.68 9.97
N GLU A 508 -19.06 -16.58 10.59
CA GLU A 508 -19.73 -15.98 11.74
C GLU A 508 -21.08 -15.36 11.38
N VAL A 509 -21.18 -14.67 10.23
CA VAL A 509 -22.45 -14.06 9.79
C VAL A 509 -23.49 -15.12 9.48
N ILE A 510 -23.13 -16.17 8.78
CA ILE A 510 -24.07 -17.24 8.40
C ILE A 510 -24.41 -18.11 9.60
N GLY A 511 -23.51 -18.32 10.54
CA GLY A 511 -23.67 -19.22 11.69
C GLY A 511 -23.12 -20.63 11.42
N LEU A 512 -22.03 -20.73 10.65
CA LEU A 512 -21.32 -21.97 10.40
C LEU A 512 -20.48 -22.39 11.61
N LYS A 513 -20.06 -23.64 11.66
CA LYS A 513 -19.26 -24.20 12.76
C LYS A 513 -17.78 -23.79 12.67
N SER A 514 -17.27 -23.66 11.48
CA SER A 514 -15.86 -23.41 11.23
C SER A 514 -15.67 -22.44 10.05
N TYR A 515 -14.61 -21.63 10.09
CA TYR A 515 -14.18 -20.84 8.93
C TYR A 515 -13.79 -21.74 7.73
N ARG A 516 -13.43 -23.01 7.98
CA ARG A 516 -13.11 -23.99 6.94
C ARG A 516 -14.32 -24.49 6.17
N ASP A 517 -15.53 -24.21 6.68
CA ASP A 517 -16.79 -24.45 5.97
C ASP A 517 -17.07 -23.36 4.92
N VAL A 518 -16.18 -22.38 4.79
CA VAL A 518 -16.24 -21.34 3.74
C VAL A 518 -15.08 -21.53 2.77
N HIS A 519 -15.41 -21.78 1.50
CA HIS A 519 -14.44 -21.78 0.41
C HIS A 519 -14.39 -20.42 -0.26
N VAL A 520 -13.34 -19.64 0.03
CA VAL A 520 -13.10 -18.36 -0.64
C VAL A 520 -12.38 -18.59 -1.95
N VAL A 521 -12.97 -18.13 -3.06
CA VAL A 521 -12.37 -18.23 -4.39
C VAL A 521 -11.34 -17.14 -4.58
N SER A 522 -10.07 -17.46 -4.30
CA SER A 522 -8.96 -16.50 -4.33
C SER A 522 -8.49 -16.11 -5.73
N CYS A 523 -8.69 -16.99 -6.73
CA CYS A 523 -8.41 -16.69 -8.12
C CYS A 523 -9.56 -15.87 -8.71
N GLN A 524 -9.34 -14.57 -8.87
CA GLN A 524 -10.35 -13.67 -9.41
C GLN A 524 -10.34 -13.67 -10.94
N ASP A 525 -11.54 -13.61 -11.51
CA ASP A 525 -11.80 -13.62 -12.94
C ASP A 525 -12.87 -12.56 -13.23
N THR A 526 -12.56 -11.56 -14.04
CA THR A 526 -13.46 -10.45 -14.29
C THR A 526 -14.76 -10.81 -15.01
N ASP A 527 -14.89 -12.04 -15.51
CA ASP A 527 -16.12 -12.55 -16.11
C ASP A 527 -17.04 -13.20 -15.08
N ILE A 528 -16.51 -13.66 -13.95
CA ILE A 528 -17.22 -14.48 -12.97
C ILE A 528 -17.29 -13.81 -11.60
N THR A 529 -16.17 -13.21 -11.16
CA THR A 529 -16.06 -12.59 -9.83
C THR A 529 -16.84 -11.27 -9.78
N PRO A 530 -17.66 -11.03 -8.76
CA PRO A 530 -18.31 -9.74 -8.56
C PRO A 530 -17.33 -8.58 -8.57
N THR A 531 -17.77 -7.42 -9.06
CA THR A 531 -16.88 -6.27 -9.20
C THR A 531 -16.36 -5.78 -7.84
N GLY A 532 -15.05 -5.59 -7.76
CA GLY A 532 -14.36 -4.99 -6.64
C GLY A 532 -13.25 -4.06 -7.10
N LEU A 533 -12.81 -3.18 -6.21
CA LEU A 533 -11.79 -2.19 -6.53
C LEU A 533 -10.37 -2.68 -6.24
N GLY A 534 -10.22 -3.80 -5.50
CA GLY A 534 -8.94 -4.44 -5.24
C GLY A 534 -8.31 -4.09 -3.89
N ALA A 535 -7.01 -4.41 -3.76
CA ALA A 535 -6.25 -4.29 -2.52
C ALA A 535 -5.43 -3.00 -2.46
N TYR A 536 -5.91 -1.99 -1.72
CA TYR A 536 -5.23 -0.72 -1.44
C TYR A 536 -5.86 0.01 -0.25
N ALA A 537 -5.26 1.11 0.21
CA ALA A 537 -5.76 2.02 1.26
C ALA A 537 -6.25 1.32 2.55
N SER A 538 -5.70 0.16 2.86
CA SER A 538 -6.06 -0.69 4.02
C SER A 538 -7.58 -0.90 4.17
N ARG A 539 -8.30 -0.88 3.04
CA ARG A 539 -9.75 -0.86 2.95
C ARG A 539 -10.43 -2.21 3.14
N GLN A 540 -9.72 -3.29 2.84
CA GLN A 540 -10.35 -4.59 2.56
C GLN A 540 -11.19 -5.12 3.72
N THR A 541 -10.63 -5.24 4.93
CA THR A 541 -11.38 -5.78 6.08
C THR A 541 -12.57 -4.90 6.45
N TYR A 542 -12.44 -3.58 6.31
CA TYR A 542 -13.49 -2.62 6.60
C TYR A 542 -14.58 -2.64 5.50
N VAL A 543 -14.20 -2.40 4.24
CA VAL A 543 -15.15 -2.27 3.11
C VAL A 543 -15.78 -3.62 2.75
N ALA A 544 -14.96 -4.69 2.63
CA ALA A 544 -15.50 -6.03 2.40
C ALA A 544 -16.34 -6.51 3.57
N GLY A 545 -16.04 -6.10 4.80
CA GLY A 545 -16.85 -6.41 5.97
C GLY A 545 -18.32 -6.01 5.81
N PHE A 546 -18.60 -4.83 5.24
CA PHE A 546 -19.97 -4.40 4.94
C PHE A 546 -20.65 -5.29 3.91
N SER A 547 -19.99 -5.58 2.79
CA SER A 547 -20.58 -6.42 1.74
C SER A 547 -20.71 -7.88 2.20
N ILE A 548 -19.77 -8.42 2.97
CA ILE A 548 -19.86 -9.76 3.59
C ILE A 548 -21.06 -9.83 4.52
N ARG A 549 -21.23 -8.82 5.37
CA ARG A 549 -22.38 -8.77 6.28
C ARG A 549 -23.68 -8.73 5.51
N GLN A 550 -23.81 -7.84 4.54
CA GLN A 550 -25.03 -7.70 3.74
C GLN A 550 -25.35 -8.95 2.93
N THR A 551 -24.37 -9.52 2.23
CA THR A 551 -24.57 -10.73 1.42
C THR A 551 -24.85 -11.95 2.30
N GLY A 552 -24.14 -12.08 3.42
CA GLY A 552 -24.34 -13.16 4.38
C GLY A 552 -25.72 -13.11 5.04
N ASP A 553 -26.20 -11.91 5.43
CA ASP A 553 -27.55 -11.74 5.97
C ASP A 553 -28.62 -12.09 4.90
N LEU A 554 -28.40 -11.74 3.62
CA LEU A 554 -29.29 -12.13 2.53
C LEU A 554 -29.31 -13.65 2.29
N LEU A 555 -28.13 -14.29 2.29
CA LEU A 555 -28.03 -15.75 2.14
C LEU A 555 -28.72 -16.46 3.31
N ARG A 556 -28.42 -16.01 4.54
CA ARG A 556 -29.03 -16.52 5.76
C ARG A 556 -30.56 -16.41 5.74
N LYS A 557 -31.08 -15.27 5.27
CA LYS A 557 -32.52 -15.05 5.12
C LYS A 557 -33.12 -16.07 4.16
N LYS A 558 -32.55 -16.28 2.97
CA LYS A 558 -33.04 -17.26 1.98
C LYS A 558 -32.99 -18.69 2.53
N ILE A 559 -31.91 -19.06 3.25
CA ILE A 559 -31.81 -20.36 3.91
C ILE A 559 -32.97 -20.57 4.89
N LEU A 560 -33.27 -19.56 5.73
CA LEU A 560 -34.36 -19.66 6.74
C LEU A 560 -35.74 -19.61 6.07
N GLU A 561 -35.91 -18.89 4.95
CA GLU A 561 -37.17 -18.90 4.18
C GLU A 561 -37.43 -20.28 3.61
N TYR A 562 -36.44 -20.93 2.99
CA TYR A 562 -36.59 -22.31 2.51
C TYR A 562 -36.78 -23.30 3.66
N ALA A 563 -36.06 -23.13 4.77
CA ALA A 563 -36.26 -23.94 5.98
C ALA A 563 -37.70 -23.84 6.52
N CYS A 564 -38.32 -22.65 6.45
CA CYS A 564 -39.73 -22.46 6.84
C CYS A 564 -40.71 -23.29 6.01
N GLU A 565 -40.49 -23.34 4.70
CA GLU A 565 -41.28 -24.17 3.77
C GLU A 565 -41.18 -25.66 4.11
N VAL A 566 -39.98 -26.16 4.34
CA VAL A 566 -39.72 -27.59 4.59
C VAL A 566 -40.16 -28.02 6.01
N THR A 567 -39.82 -27.24 7.02
CA THR A 567 -40.02 -27.63 8.42
C THR A 567 -41.39 -27.20 8.96
N ARG A 568 -42.10 -26.34 8.24
CA ARG A 568 -43.37 -25.73 8.68
C ARG A 568 -43.20 -24.89 9.98
N GLN A 569 -41.99 -24.46 10.31
CA GLN A 569 -41.72 -23.59 11.45
C GLN A 569 -41.67 -22.12 10.99
N PRO A 570 -42.24 -21.19 11.77
CA PRO A 570 -42.10 -19.75 11.46
C PRO A 570 -40.63 -19.30 11.49
N ILE A 571 -40.22 -18.43 10.54
CA ILE A 571 -38.86 -17.93 10.42
C ILE A 571 -38.34 -17.34 11.72
N GLN A 572 -39.15 -16.57 12.43
CA GLN A 572 -38.80 -15.94 13.72
C GLN A 572 -38.48 -16.95 14.83
N ASN A 573 -38.86 -18.20 14.68
CA ASN A 573 -38.57 -19.28 15.60
C ASN A 573 -37.38 -20.14 15.18
N MET A 574 -36.68 -19.77 14.12
CA MET A 574 -35.51 -20.51 13.64
C MET A 574 -34.29 -19.62 13.57
N ASP A 575 -33.13 -20.24 13.73
CA ASP A 575 -31.83 -19.63 13.52
C ASP A 575 -30.84 -20.65 12.94
N ILE A 576 -29.70 -20.17 12.41
CA ILE A 576 -28.61 -21.02 11.98
C ILE A 576 -27.54 -20.98 13.07
N VAL A 577 -27.19 -22.14 13.60
CA VAL A 577 -26.17 -22.28 14.65
C VAL A 577 -25.30 -23.49 14.36
N ASN A 578 -24.00 -23.25 14.24
CA ASN A 578 -22.97 -24.27 13.96
C ASN A 578 -23.35 -25.18 12.76
N GLY A 579 -23.83 -24.57 11.68
CA GLY A 579 -24.20 -25.28 10.44
C GLY A 579 -25.51 -26.06 10.50
N ASN A 580 -26.36 -25.78 11.48
CA ASN A 580 -27.68 -26.43 11.65
C ASN A 580 -28.79 -25.38 11.75
N ILE A 581 -29.97 -25.71 11.22
CA ILE A 581 -31.22 -25.02 11.45
C ILE A 581 -31.69 -25.42 12.82
N VAL A 582 -31.85 -24.46 13.72
CA VAL A 582 -32.21 -24.67 15.11
C VAL A 582 -33.50 -23.94 15.44
N ARG A 583 -34.41 -24.58 16.16
CA ARG A 583 -35.59 -23.94 16.70
C ARG A 583 -35.22 -23.13 17.94
N VAL A 584 -35.42 -21.81 17.90
CA VAL A 584 -34.96 -20.85 18.89
C VAL A 584 -35.54 -21.11 20.31
N PRO A 585 -36.84 -21.39 20.47
CA PRO A 585 -37.46 -21.51 21.83
C PRO A 585 -36.87 -22.63 22.70
N ASP A 586 -36.38 -23.71 22.10
CA ASP A 586 -35.90 -24.89 22.85
C ASP A 586 -34.52 -25.41 22.41
N GLY A 587 -33.89 -24.74 21.45
CA GLY A 587 -32.55 -25.14 20.93
C GLY A 587 -32.53 -26.44 20.13
N ARG A 588 -33.70 -26.97 19.73
CA ARG A 588 -33.79 -28.24 19.00
C ARG A 588 -33.24 -28.05 17.57
N VAL A 589 -32.32 -28.91 17.18
CA VAL A 589 -31.87 -29.04 15.79
C VAL A 589 -33.04 -29.61 14.96
N LEU A 590 -33.42 -28.90 13.92
CA LEU A 590 -34.44 -29.31 12.98
C LEU A 590 -33.86 -30.10 11.79
N MET A 591 -32.75 -29.58 11.23
CA MET A 591 -31.98 -30.21 10.15
C MET A 591 -30.62 -29.54 10.03
N SER A 592 -29.69 -30.19 9.37
CA SER A 592 -28.39 -29.61 8.98
C SER A 592 -28.52 -28.71 7.73
N LEU A 593 -27.53 -27.84 7.47
CA LEU A 593 -27.47 -27.07 6.22
C LEU A 593 -27.29 -27.98 4.99
N SER A 594 -26.61 -29.13 5.15
CA SER A 594 -26.48 -30.13 4.08
C SER A 594 -27.84 -30.75 3.71
N GLU A 595 -28.60 -31.20 4.71
CA GLU A 595 -29.95 -31.74 4.49
C GLU A 595 -30.85 -30.69 3.83
N LEU A 596 -30.77 -29.42 4.27
CA LEU A 596 -31.54 -28.33 3.66
C LEU A 596 -31.12 -28.10 2.20
N ALA A 597 -29.82 -27.99 1.93
CA ALA A 597 -29.31 -27.75 0.59
C ALA A 597 -29.68 -28.88 -0.39
N MET A 598 -29.55 -30.14 0.04
CA MET A 598 -29.99 -31.32 -0.73
C MET A 598 -31.49 -31.28 -1.00
N THR A 599 -32.29 -30.96 0.05
CA THR A 599 -33.75 -30.83 -0.10
C THR A 599 -34.10 -29.71 -1.09
N ALA A 600 -33.46 -28.54 -0.98
CA ALA A 600 -33.69 -27.40 -1.87
C ALA A 600 -33.38 -27.74 -3.32
N GLN A 601 -32.23 -28.37 -3.60
CA GLN A 601 -31.78 -28.67 -4.94
C GLN A 601 -32.66 -29.74 -5.63
N TYR A 602 -33.10 -30.75 -4.87
CA TYR A 602 -33.78 -31.92 -5.44
C TYR A 602 -35.27 -31.98 -5.11
N ASN A 603 -35.87 -30.90 -4.58
CA ASN A 603 -37.31 -30.84 -4.35
C ASN A 603 -38.06 -30.80 -5.71
N PRO A 604 -38.92 -31.80 -6.01
CA PRO A 604 -39.63 -31.86 -7.30
C PRO A 604 -40.72 -30.79 -7.46
N VAL A 605 -41.10 -30.12 -6.38
CA VAL A 605 -42.14 -29.06 -6.39
C VAL A 605 -41.52 -27.68 -6.46
N HIS A 606 -40.46 -27.44 -5.68
CA HIS A 606 -39.77 -26.17 -5.59
C HIS A 606 -38.25 -26.41 -5.49
N SER A 607 -37.60 -26.56 -6.63
CA SER A 607 -36.13 -26.69 -6.69
C SER A 607 -35.48 -25.30 -6.63
N GLU A 608 -34.55 -25.10 -5.76
CA GLU A 608 -33.78 -23.85 -5.64
C GLU A 608 -32.31 -24.12 -5.33
N HIS A 609 -31.40 -23.42 -6.03
CA HIS A 609 -30.02 -23.31 -5.65
C HIS A 609 -29.84 -22.03 -4.84
N ILE A 610 -29.67 -22.17 -3.53
CA ILE A 610 -29.70 -21.02 -2.59
C ILE A 610 -28.43 -20.19 -2.73
N THR A 611 -28.55 -19.00 -3.31
CA THR A 611 -27.46 -18.05 -3.56
C THR A 611 -27.85 -16.62 -3.19
N ALA A 612 -26.86 -15.81 -2.85
CA ALA A 612 -27.03 -14.37 -2.62
C ALA A 612 -25.87 -13.59 -3.22
N GLU A 613 -26.16 -12.42 -3.76
CA GLU A 613 -25.17 -11.48 -4.27
C GLU A 613 -25.57 -10.06 -3.87
N SER A 614 -24.60 -9.23 -3.46
CA SER A 614 -24.85 -7.83 -3.21
C SER A 614 -23.59 -6.97 -3.38
N THR A 615 -23.83 -5.68 -3.62
CA THR A 615 -22.83 -4.62 -3.63
C THR A 615 -23.13 -3.64 -2.53
N TYR A 616 -22.13 -3.30 -1.73
CA TYR A 616 -22.24 -2.26 -0.71
C TYR A 616 -21.33 -1.09 -1.03
N THR A 617 -21.86 0.13 -0.94
CA THR A 617 -21.11 1.38 -1.09
C THR A 617 -21.03 2.06 0.26
N ILE A 618 -19.83 2.23 0.80
CA ILE A 618 -19.65 2.94 2.07
C ILE A 618 -19.73 4.46 1.89
N ARG A 619 -20.17 5.13 2.95
CA ARG A 619 -20.34 6.60 3.00
C ARG A 619 -19.69 7.23 4.23
N ASN A 620 -18.79 6.53 4.84
CA ASN A 620 -18.00 6.97 5.99
C ASN A 620 -16.60 6.36 5.91
N ASN A 621 -15.74 6.84 6.76
CA ASN A 621 -14.38 6.40 6.91
C ASN A 621 -14.12 6.11 8.39
N ALA A 622 -12.99 5.56 8.74
CA ALA A 622 -12.58 5.28 10.11
C ALA A 622 -11.14 5.70 10.36
N TYR A 623 -10.83 6.12 11.58
CA TYR A 623 -9.47 6.44 11.98
C TYR A 623 -8.82 5.26 12.70
N SER A 624 -7.66 4.84 12.21
CA SER A 624 -6.76 3.93 12.90
C SER A 624 -5.62 4.74 13.50
N PHE A 625 -5.24 4.43 14.72
CA PHE A 625 -4.20 5.15 15.48
C PHE A 625 -3.12 4.20 15.95
N GLY A 626 -1.97 4.76 16.24
CA GLY A 626 -0.90 4.03 16.90
C GLY A 626 0.35 4.84 17.12
N CYS A 627 1.32 4.21 17.74
CA CYS A 627 2.65 4.75 17.95
C CYS A 627 3.70 3.65 17.86
N THR A 628 4.90 4.06 17.51
CA THR A 628 6.08 3.19 17.55
C THR A 628 7.06 3.78 18.56
N PHE A 629 7.60 2.94 19.42
CA PHE A 629 8.76 3.24 20.26
C PHE A 629 9.97 2.48 19.72
N ALA A 630 11.12 3.13 19.74
CA ALA A 630 12.39 2.54 19.31
C ALA A 630 13.49 2.85 20.33
N GLU A 631 14.30 1.84 20.66
CA GLU A 631 15.53 1.96 21.44
C GLU A 631 16.72 1.71 20.54
N VAL A 632 17.69 2.60 20.57
CA VAL A 632 18.90 2.50 19.76
C VAL A 632 20.16 2.58 20.60
N GLU A 633 21.22 1.96 20.09
CA GLU A 633 22.61 2.18 20.51
C GLU A 633 23.35 2.87 19.37
N VAL A 634 23.93 4.03 19.62
CA VAL A 634 24.64 4.84 18.64
C VAL A 634 26.13 4.82 18.96
N ASP A 635 26.91 4.23 18.07
CA ASP A 635 28.37 4.28 18.06
C ASP A 635 28.79 5.52 17.26
N ILE A 636 29.16 6.59 17.97
CA ILE A 636 29.46 7.90 17.36
C ILE A 636 30.74 7.83 16.52
N PRO A 637 31.89 7.29 17.02
CA PRO A 637 33.11 7.15 16.23
C PRO A 637 32.94 6.34 14.94
N MET A 638 32.17 5.23 15.02
CA MET A 638 31.94 4.37 13.87
C MET A 638 30.78 4.83 12.99
N CYS A 639 30.09 5.90 13.38
CA CYS A 639 28.88 6.39 12.69
C CYS A 639 27.87 5.26 12.44
N ARG A 640 27.56 4.49 13.48
CA ARG A 640 26.72 3.29 13.37
C ARG A 640 25.57 3.36 14.36
N VAL A 641 24.38 2.95 13.89
CA VAL A 641 23.18 2.77 14.73
C VAL A 641 22.84 1.30 14.77
N LYS A 642 22.60 0.78 15.98
CA LYS A 642 22.01 -0.52 16.22
C LYS A 642 20.63 -0.32 16.84
N LEU A 643 19.61 -0.87 16.21
CA LEU A 643 18.28 -0.92 16.79
C LEU A 643 18.25 -2.04 17.84
N VAL A 644 17.94 -1.69 19.09
CA VAL A 644 18.03 -2.60 20.25
C VAL A 644 16.66 -3.20 20.56
N ASP A 645 15.62 -2.40 20.50
CA ASP A 645 14.24 -2.79 20.79
C ASP A 645 13.27 -1.93 19.99
N MET A 646 12.15 -2.52 19.59
CA MET A 646 11.10 -1.79 18.87
C MET A 646 9.72 -2.37 19.15
N ILE A 647 8.79 -1.50 19.51
CA ILE A 647 7.40 -1.88 19.73
C ILE A 647 6.47 -0.96 18.93
N ASN A 648 5.51 -1.55 18.24
CA ASN A 648 4.39 -0.83 17.61
C ASN A 648 3.10 -1.16 18.36
N VAL A 649 2.41 -0.13 18.83
CA VAL A 649 1.09 -0.27 19.47
C VAL A 649 0.05 0.30 18.51
N HIS A 650 -0.96 -0.50 18.19
CA HIS A 650 -1.90 -0.19 17.14
C HIS A 650 -3.36 -0.35 17.58
N ASP A 651 -4.19 0.65 17.38
CA ASP A 651 -5.64 0.54 17.43
C ASP A 651 -6.21 0.39 16.01
N CYS A 652 -6.44 -0.85 15.60
CA CYS A 652 -7.11 -1.21 14.35
C CYS A 652 -8.58 -1.66 14.59
N GLY A 653 -9.17 -1.29 15.72
CA GLY A 653 -10.48 -1.77 16.12
C GLY A 653 -10.47 -3.24 16.54
N ARG A 654 -11.56 -3.95 16.30
CA ARG A 654 -11.64 -5.38 16.61
C ARG A 654 -10.74 -6.18 15.66
N LEU A 655 -9.91 -7.05 16.23
CA LEU A 655 -9.09 -7.99 15.46
C LEU A 655 -9.97 -9.11 14.90
N ILE A 656 -9.87 -9.39 13.60
CA ILE A 656 -10.53 -10.54 12.98
C ILE A 656 -9.73 -11.81 13.24
N ASN A 657 -8.40 -11.73 12.97
CA ASN A 657 -7.45 -12.79 13.23
C ASN A 657 -6.18 -12.18 13.85
N PRO A 658 -5.96 -12.33 15.17
CA PRO A 658 -4.82 -11.71 15.85
C PRO A 658 -3.46 -12.06 15.27
N ALA A 659 -3.20 -13.33 14.95
CA ALA A 659 -1.93 -13.75 14.38
C ALA A 659 -1.63 -13.12 13.01
N LEU A 660 -2.65 -13.00 12.14
CA LEU A 660 -2.50 -12.32 10.85
C LEU A 660 -2.32 -10.81 11.03
N ALA A 661 -2.98 -10.21 12.01
CA ALA A 661 -2.82 -8.81 12.34
C ALA A 661 -1.39 -8.50 12.82
N GLU A 662 -0.85 -9.31 13.73
CA GLU A 662 0.53 -9.22 14.21
C GLU A 662 1.54 -9.33 13.06
N ALA A 663 1.36 -10.29 12.15
CA ALA A 663 2.20 -10.45 10.96
C ALA A 663 2.21 -9.19 10.06
N GLN A 664 1.06 -8.51 9.92
CA GLN A 664 0.99 -7.24 9.18
C GLN A 664 1.75 -6.11 9.89
N VAL A 665 1.70 -6.05 11.21
CA VAL A 665 2.45 -5.06 12.00
C VAL A 665 3.95 -5.31 11.87
N HIS A 666 4.43 -6.53 12.04
CA HIS A 666 5.85 -6.89 11.88
C HIS A 666 6.37 -6.55 10.48
N GLY A 667 5.60 -6.87 9.42
CA GLY A 667 5.97 -6.53 8.06
C GLY A 667 6.02 -5.01 7.79
N GLY A 668 5.15 -4.22 8.45
CA GLY A 668 5.19 -2.76 8.40
C GLY A 668 6.39 -2.17 9.12
N MET A 669 6.71 -2.68 10.32
CA MET A 669 7.89 -2.30 11.10
C MET A 669 9.19 -2.59 10.36
N SER A 670 9.31 -3.77 9.74
CA SER A 670 10.47 -4.15 8.91
C SER A 670 10.70 -3.16 7.76
N MET A 671 9.64 -2.81 7.02
CA MET A 671 9.74 -1.77 5.97
C MET A 671 10.16 -0.41 6.52
N ALA A 672 9.64 -0.02 7.69
CA ALA A 672 9.98 1.26 8.32
C ALA A 672 11.43 1.31 8.82
N ILE A 673 11.99 0.19 9.28
CA ILE A 673 13.40 0.06 9.68
C ILE A 673 14.30 0.27 8.45
N GLY A 674 14.03 -0.45 7.35
CA GLY A 674 14.77 -0.29 6.10
C GLY A 674 14.68 1.15 5.57
N TYR A 675 13.48 1.73 5.57
CA TYR A 675 13.26 3.11 5.15
C TYR A 675 14.03 4.13 5.99
N GLY A 676 14.13 3.91 7.30
CA GLY A 676 14.83 4.78 8.22
C GLY A 676 16.36 4.67 8.17
N LEU A 677 16.91 3.48 7.90
CA LEU A 677 18.32 3.19 8.14
C LEU A 677 19.14 2.80 6.89
N SER A 678 18.53 2.20 5.84
CA SER A 678 19.35 1.56 4.80
C SER A 678 18.84 1.68 3.37
N GLU A 679 17.52 1.80 3.14
CA GLU A 679 16.95 1.72 1.80
C GLU A 679 16.97 3.06 1.06
N GLN A 680 17.61 3.08 -0.09
CA GLN A 680 17.62 4.22 -1.01
C GLN A 680 17.95 3.75 -2.42
N LEU A 681 17.17 4.16 -3.41
CA LEU A 681 17.54 4.02 -4.82
C LEU A 681 18.38 5.24 -5.25
N LEU A 682 19.60 4.96 -5.67
CA LEU A 682 20.60 5.98 -6.06
C LEU A 682 20.61 6.17 -7.58
N PHE A 683 20.81 7.40 -8.03
CA PHE A 683 20.86 7.76 -9.44
C PHE A 683 22.17 8.44 -9.78
N ASP A 684 22.75 8.08 -10.92
CA ASP A 684 23.91 8.80 -11.47
C ASP A 684 23.45 10.20 -11.94
N PRO A 685 24.02 11.27 -11.39
CA PRO A 685 23.61 12.63 -11.74
C PRO A 685 23.94 13.02 -13.19
N LYS A 686 24.84 12.27 -13.87
CA LYS A 686 25.25 12.54 -15.25
C LYS A 686 24.43 11.81 -16.30
N THR A 687 23.83 10.68 -15.94
CA THR A 687 23.13 9.82 -16.90
C THR A 687 21.70 9.50 -16.52
N GLY A 688 21.26 9.80 -15.27
CA GLY A 688 19.97 9.41 -14.73
C GLY A 688 19.82 7.91 -14.44
N ARG A 689 20.89 7.12 -14.66
CA ARG A 689 20.88 5.66 -14.47
C ARG A 689 20.78 5.30 -12.98
N PRO A 690 19.91 4.34 -12.60
CA PRO A 690 19.95 3.74 -11.26
C PRO A 690 21.29 3.03 -11.02
N LEU A 691 21.93 3.29 -9.88
CA LEU A 691 23.27 2.77 -9.56
C LEU A 691 23.23 1.45 -8.77
N ASN A 692 22.14 1.21 -8.02
CA ASN A 692 21.99 0.06 -7.15
C ASN A 692 20.66 -0.68 -7.44
N ASN A 693 20.46 -1.04 -8.70
CA ASN A 693 19.23 -1.65 -9.21
C ASN A 693 19.18 -3.19 -9.02
N ASN A 694 19.72 -3.70 -7.94
CA ASN A 694 19.70 -5.13 -7.61
C ASN A 694 19.73 -5.34 -6.09
N LEU A 695 19.40 -6.54 -5.62
CA LEU A 695 19.32 -6.85 -4.18
C LEU A 695 20.70 -7.04 -3.50
N LEU A 696 21.80 -7.03 -4.26
CA LEU A 696 23.15 -7.01 -3.68
C LEU A 696 23.52 -5.59 -3.22
N ASP A 697 23.21 -4.58 -4.04
CA ASP A 697 23.62 -3.20 -3.80
C ASP A 697 22.53 -2.38 -3.10
N TYR A 698 21.24 -2.65 -3.37
CA TYR A 698 20.10 -2.09 -2.65
C TYR A 698 19.94 -2.81 -1.30
N LYS A 699 20.07 -2.07 -0.21
CA LYS A 699 20.18 -2.65 1.13
C LYS A 699 18.82 -2.78 1.83
N LEU A 700 18.09 -3.85 1.51
CA LEU A 700 16.97 -4.28 2.36
C LEU A 700 17.50 -4.69 3.73
N SER A 701 16.79 -4.28 4.79
CA SER A 701 17.06 -4.80 6.13
C SER A 701 16.73 -6.29 6.20
N THR A 702 17.61 -7.06 6.82
CA THR A 702 17.44 -8.48 7.06
C THR A 702 16.96 -8.72 8.49
N PHE A 703 16.55 -9.95 8.83
CA PHE A 703 16.16 -10.27 10.20
C PHE A 703 17.32 -10.11 11.20
N MET A 704 18.58 -10.08 10.74
CA MET A 704 19.75 -9.84 11.58
C MET A 704 19.91 -8.34 11.94
N ASP A 705 19.26 -7.46 11.18
CA ASP A 705 19.26 -6.01 11.42
C ASP A 705 18.09 -5.59 12.32
N HIS A 706 17.18 -6.51 12.61
CA HIS A 706 16.01 -6.27 13.46
C HIS A 706 16.23 -6.78 14.88
N PRO A 707 15.72 -6.06 15.90
CA PRO A 707 15.45 -6.66 17.21
C PRO A 707 14.25 -7.61 17.14
N ASP A 708 13.87 -8.21 18.24
CA ASP A 708 12.56 -8.85 18.36
C ASP A 708 11.48 -7.78 18.16
N LEU A 709 10.74 -7.84 17.04
CA LEU A 709 9.67 -6.91 16.75
C LEU A 709 8.47 -7.23 17.63
N ARG A 710 7.98 -6.25 18.37
CA ARG A 710 6.82 -6.42 19.26
C ARG A 710 5.63 -5.64 18.73
N ALA A 711 4.50 -6.35 18.58
CA ALA A 711 3.22 -5.76 18.18
C ALA A 711 2.23 -5.85 19.34
N GLU A 712 1.64 -4.73 19.71
CA GLU A 712 0.61 -4.64 20.72
C GLU A 712 -0.66 -3.99 20.14
N PHE A 713 -1.80 -4.39 20.66
CA PHE A 713 -3.09 -3.92 20.15
C PHE A 713 -3.94 -3.28 21.23
N ILE A 714 -4.58 -2.19 20.84
CA ILE A 714 -5.75 -1.60 21.49
C ILE A 714 -6.95 -1.96 20.61
N GLN A 715 -7.99 -2.51 21.21
CA GLN A 715 -9.18 -2.92 20.47
C GLN A 715 -10.38 -2.02 20.82
N ASN A 716 -10.43 -0.83 20.23
CA ASN A 716 -11.58 0.06 20.27
C ASN A 716 -12.43 -0.14 19.01
N PRO A 717 -13.56 -0.90 19.09
CA PRO A 717 -14.35 -1.22 17.91
C PRO A 717 -14.86 0.03 17.21
N GLU A 718 -14.69 0.09 15.89
CA GLU A 718 -15.22 1.18 15.09
C GLU A 718 -16.76 1.11 15.02
N PRO A 719 -17.49 2.11 15.54
CA PRO A 719 -18.96 2.07 15.57
C PRO A 719 -19.59 1.99 14.17
N THR A 720 -18.94 2.52 13.16
CA THR A 720 -19.45 2.53 11.79
C THR A 720 -19.16 1.23 11.04
N SER A 721 -18.30 0.34 11.56
CA SER A 721 -17.93 -0.93 10.93
C SER A 721 -18.81 -2.09 11.44
N PRO A 722 -19.31 -2.97 10.55
CA PRO A 722 -20.15 -4.11 10.98
C PRO A 722 -19.39 -5.15 11.82
N PHE A 723 -18.05 -5.15 11.77
CA PHE A 723 -17.19 -6.00 12.59
C PHE A 723 -16.30 -5.20 13.55
N GLY A 724 -16.45 -3.88 13.61
CA GLY A 724 -15.65 -3.02 14.47
C GLY A 724 -14.22 -2.80 14.02
N THR A 725 -13.87 -3.11 12.77
CA THR A 725 -12.51 -3.06 12.21
C THR A 725 -12.12 -1.67 11.72
N LYS A 726 -10.82 -1.36 11.70
CA LYS A 726 -10.21 -0.17 11.10
C LYS A 726 -8.97 -0.58 10.27
N ALA A 727 -8.27 0.38 9.67
CA ALA A 727 -7.06 0.13 8.88
C ALA A 727 -5.96 -0.56 9.69
N LEU A 728 -5.27 -1.53 9.06
CA LEU A 728 -4.14 -2.25 9.65
C LEU A 728 -2.98 -2.44 8.65
N GLY A 729 -3.28 -2.67 7.37
CA GLY A 729 -2.27 -3.10 6.40
C GLY A 729 -1.13 -2.12 6.15
N GLU A 730 -1.41 -0.82 6.13
CA GLU A 730 -0.45 0.23 5.79
C GLU A 730 0.10 1.00 6.99
N PRO A 731 -0.72 1.34 8.02
CA PRO A 731 -0.31 2.19 9.12
C PRO A 731 0.99 1.79 9.84
N PRO A 732 1.30 0.50 10.08
CA PRO A 732 2.52 0.10 10.79
C PRO A 732 3.82 0.53 10.11
N ALA A 733 3.78 0.89 8.82
CA ALA A 733 4.95 1.39 8.08
C ALA A 733 5.19 2.90 8.29
N CYS A 734 4.33 3.62 9.00
CA CYS A 734 4.37 5.08 9.04
C CYS A 734 5.33 5.64 10.09
N SER A 735 5.29 5.13 11.32
CA SER A 735 5.97 5.77 12.47
C SER A 735 7.33 5.17 12.86
N GLY A 736 7.79 4.10 12.22
CA GLY A 736 9.05 3.46 12.61
C GLY A 736 10.29 4.32 12.31
N ALA A 737 10.36 4.90 11.11
CA ALA A 737 11.50 5.74 10.72
C ALA A 737 11.63 7.00 11.63
N PRO A 738 10.56 7.78 11.90
CA PRO A 738 10.66 8.91 12.82
C PRO A 738 10.95 8.46 14.28
N ALA A 739 10.44 7.32 14.73
CA ALA A 739 10.77 6.80 16.08
C ALA A 739 12.27 6.51 16.23
N ILE A 740 12.88 5.88 15.21
CA ILE A 740 14.33 5.63 15.17
C ILE A 740 15.10 6.95 15.14
N ARG A 741 14.71 7.91 14.30
CA ARG A 741 15.33 9.25 14.25
C ARG A 741 15.25 9.96 15.60
N ASN A 742 14.10 9.91 16.27
CA ASN A 742 13.89 10.55 17.56
C ASN A 742 14.70 9.86 18.68
N ALA A 743 14.91 8.54 18.59
CA ALA A 743 15.80 7.80 19.48
C ALA A 743 17.28 8.21 19.30
N ILE A 744 17.73 8.38 18.05
CA ILE A 744 19.10 8.89 17.75
C ILE A 744 19.25 10.31 18.28
N TYR A 745 18.24 11.17 18.11
CA TYR A 745 18.25 12.52 18.65
C TYR A 745 18.34 12.50 20.19
N ASN A 746 17.61 11.61 20.84
CA ASN A 746 17.69 11.44 22.29
C ASN A 746 19.08 11.00 22.74
N ALA A 747 19.74 10.07 22.03
CA ALA A 747 21.08 9.58 22.34
C ALA A 747 22.18 10.64 22.15
N THR A 748 22.07 11.45 21.10
CA THR A 748 23.20 12.26 20.62
C THR A 748 23.00 13.77 20.76
N GLY A 749 21.77 14.24 20.90
CA GLY A 749 21.42 15.66 20.81
C GLY A 749 21.48 16.23 19.39
N VAL A 750 21.68 15.40 18.36
CA VAL A 750 21.77 15.82 16.95
C VAL A 750 20.51 15.44 16.21
N ALA A 751 19.80 16.43 15.68
CA ALA A 751 18.63 16.24 14.83
C ALA A 751 19.06 15.82 13.42
N ILE A 752 18.71 14.59 13.00
CA ILE A 752 19.01 14.09 11.66
C ILE A 752 17.71 14.07 10.87
N ASN A 753 17.56 15.03 9.96
CA ASN A 753 16.31 15.26 9.24
C ASN A 753 16.31 14.69 7.80
N THR A 754 17.23 13.76 7.52
CA THR A 754 17.33 13.04 6.24
C THR A 754 17.39 11.55 6.50
N ILE A 755 16.56 10.79 5.84
CA ILE A 755 16.60 9.32 5.83
C ILE A 755 16.97 8.80 4.43
N PRO A 756 17.57 7.61 4.32
CA PRO A 756 18.00 6.72 5.40
C PRO A 756 19.17 7.30 6.19
N ILE A 757 19.20 7.04 7.50
CA ILE A 757 20.26 7.48 8.41
C ILE A 757 21.46 6.54 8.26
N THR A 758 22.15 6.67 7.12
CA THR A 758 23.34 5.88 6.79
C THR A 758 24.58 6.36 7.55
N PRO A 759 25.65 5.54 7.63
CA PRO A 759 26.92 5.98 8.20
C PRO A 759 27.45 7.28 7.59
N HIS A 760 27.22 7.51 6.32
CA HIS A 760 27.64 8.73 5.62
C HIS A 760 26.86 9.97 6.13
N VAL A 761 25.55 9.83 6.32
CA VAL A 761 24.69 10.89 6.88
C VAL A 761 25.08 11.17 8.32
N LEU A 762 25.28 10.13 9.13
CA LEU A 762 25.73 10.24 10.51
C LEU A 762 27.06 10.98 10.63
N PHE A 763 28.04 10.60 9.79
CA PHE A 763 29.37 11.26 9.80
C PHE A 763 29.26 12.75 9.50
N ALA A 764 28.46 13.11 8.49
CA ALA A 764 28.27 14.52 8.12
C ALA A 764 27.61 15.32 9.26
N GLU A 765 26.56 14.80 9.88
CA GLU A 765 25.82 15.48 10.95
C GLU A 765 26.60 15.51 12.27
N PHE A 766 27.25 14.41 12.65
CA PHE A 766 28.08 14.35 13.85
C PHE A 766 29.32 15.26 13.74
N SER A 767 29.95 15.33 12.55
CA SER A 767 31.07 16.25 12.30
C SER A 767 30.62 17.72 12.42
N ARG A 768 29.46 18.07 11.85
CA ARG A 768 28.87 19.40 11.91
C ARG A 768 28.54 19.79 13.37
N ALA A 769 28.05 18.83 14.15
CA ALA A 769 27.73 19.00 15.57
C ALA A 769 28.97 18.97 16.50
N GLY A 770 30.17 18.68 15.99
CA GLY A 770 31.39 18.56 16.78
C GLY A 770 31.40 17.33 17.72
N LEU A 771 30.62 16.29 17.40
CA LEU A 771 30.60 15.06 18.18
C LEU A 771 31.76 14.10 17.86
N ILE A 772 32.34 14.17 16.66
CA ILE A 772 33.50 13.37 16.28
C ILE A 772 34.74 14.01 16.96
N LYS A 773 35.37 13.25 17.85
CA LYS A 773 36.54 13.71 18.63
C LYS A 773 37.80 12.98 18.14
N ASP A 774 38.90 13.73 18.00
CA ASP A 774 40.20 13.18 17.58
C ASP A 774 40.71 12.08 18.52
N GLU A 775 40.41 12.14 19.79
CA GLU A 775 40.79 11.14 20.79
C GLU A 775 40.12 9.78 20.58
N TRP A 776 38.95 9.74 19.94
CA TRP A 776 38.22 8.50 19.62
C TRP A 776 38.70 7.86 18.33
N THR A 777 39.44 8.57 17.49
CA THR A 777 39.96 8.08 16.21
C THR A 777 41.40 7.59 16.31
N LYS A 778 42.06 7.80 17.46
CA LYS A 778 43.40 7.26 17.73
C LYS A 778 43.25 5.85 18.28
N GLU A 779 43.75 4.85 17.51
CA GLU A 779 43.98 3.52 18.06
C GLU A 779 44.86 3.65 19.31
N GLU A 780 44.45 3.01 20.41
CA GLU A 780 45.36 2.74 21.51
C GLU A 780 46.51 1.87 20.98
N LYS A 781 47.69 2.48 20.82
CA LYS A 781 48.90 1.77 20.41
C LYS A 781 49.45 0.95 21.57
#